data_5a76a9d920fb3a174b791b28ff7edfa8
#
_entry.id   5a76a9d920fb3a174b791b28ff7edfa8
#
_cell.length_a   1.000
_cell.length_b   1.000
_cell.length_c   1.000
_cell.angle_alpha   90.00
_cell.angle_beta   90.00
_cell.angle_gamma   90.00
#
_symmetry.space_group_name_H-M   'P 1'
#
loop_
_entity.id
_entity.type
_entity.pdbx_description
1 polymer ?
#
loop_
_entity_poly.entity_id
_entity_poly.type
_entity_poly.pdbx_seq_one_letter_code
_entity_poly.pdbx_strand_id
1 'polypeptide(L)'
;MKKFNFRQLLVLVALMTASTAMAIDFPKVGKTPVDGGKYVLVSYVNPNNYFSRTGWDGAYYLLPYADSQFASHAFTAHQEKNGTWYFSIVTTNTYTNEEDGTTYTEEETSYLGFHEPSNDNLNAKLGYPAYYNLQPAEVDGFYRVIPGAEHGNPAVEGIPLHLNGSGQYLICSESSCGFFPDVWGGVKKEIDDAGYEYVVLDENDHCIPLDTRSELWAFADPDELPAMKNALELYAELCNFENQMNALSDDTFKPGFQGGLNAALAFYKSEVSDEDLAAAKAILQAKQNLYNQIVASSQVVADEPDADLQAAIEKATADFNSKNTVEELEAALAELNAAQTRHDMGQGNLTRLGKNMSFEDLSSQGGNTTSSVADVPAGWNLYVRGNQVQTADDLRANGINGWAGINADGSGMKDGQMIYGIWNSGIPEIELSQTISGLETGTYIVQAAMMVGANGNGSRRTTQRIFGNLNVKFFSQEGGYNTALLDPQEVWSFEGLEEPVTDTELQEMSVRAFVFDGTLTFGLRTNGDIAAANRTESNGAGGDGWFKVDNFRILKEGYVQEDALAVYEHFRSALDELLREQLQQAVFDETAALLDKTTCGQSSTADEVVAAIKSLMGMMPKVKSSVEAYQNLQKAIDQAYDNLYEYSNYAGAGAFNDLIMEAEDMYADATANEEQIAEMIKRLDDGFLELKLSGVAVGIYVTNLMKNPGFEDLSAQGGVDSNGSANPPAGWDLYINDEKQTSAPPVGWCGINGGDDISFAGLYDDEGNPITVQYVEGTHVWGIWNGNIPNVELSQTLTGLPNGTYVLSANVMVQYQWAGNCLTTQRLFANDCVQMFGTEEEHAVNLPTDAQEANKTEGHLTYAGYTCTQDDPYTNTLRPMEVRFYVTDGTAKLGFRTSNINPDGTADTSTGHGWFKLDNFQLFYESEEIPEGIEGISESKGSVVSQRFFSADGRQQRSLSRGLNIVETRLSDGTVKTTKVIVK
;
A
#
# COMPACT_ATOMS: atom_id res chain seq x y z
N MET A 1 -13.55 -47.19 -19.50
CA MET A 1 -14.23 -46.02 -19.01
C MET A 1 -13.45 -44.83 -19.53
N LYS A 2 -14.05 -43.94 -20.30
CA LYS A 2 -13.35 -42.81 -20.93
C LYS A 2 -13.02 -41.78 -19.84
N LYS A 3 -11.75 -41.42 -19.70
CA LYS A 3 -11.30 -40.29 -18.89
C LYS A 3 -11.99 -39.03 -19.41
N PHE A 4 -12.85 -38.45 -18.61
CA PHE A 4 -13.36 -37.11 -18.84
C PHE A 4 -12.23 -36.13 -18.54
N ASN A 5 -11.70 -35.51 -19.56
CA ASN A 5 -10.69 -34.48 -19.42
C ASN A 5 -11.35 -33.19 -18.96
N PHE A 6 -10.89 -32.67 -17.83
CA PHE A 6 -11.24 -31.34 -17.27
C PHE A 6 -11.01 -30.17 -18.27
N ARG A 7 -10.26 -30.42 -19.34
CA ARG A 7 -10.08 -29.51 -20.49
C ARG A 7 -11.39 -29.14 -21.25
N GLN A 8 -12.48 -29.86 -21.01
CA GLN A 8 -13.77 -29.55 -21.70
C GLN A 8 -14.66 -28.59 -20.88
N LEU A 9 -14.33 -28.25 -19.65
CA LEU A 9 -15.13 -27.32 -18.84
C LEU A 9 -14.75 -25.85 -19.04
N LEU A 10 -13.52 -25.54 -19.42
CA LEU A 10 -13.05 -24.16 -19.66
C LEU A 10 -13.23 -23.68 -21.11
N VAL A 11 -13.51 -24.55 -22.05
CA VAL A 11 -13.78 -24.20 -23.47
C VAL A 11 -15.27 -24.01 -23.74
N LEU A 12 -16.16 -24.24 -22.78
CA LEU A 12 -17.62 -24.23 -22.99
C LEU A 12 -18.29 -22.88 -22.61
N VAL A 13 -17.54 -21.80 -22.42
CA VAL A 13 -18.14 -20.45 -22.24
C VAL A 13 -18.61 -19.84 -23.58
N ALA A 14 -18.38 -20.47 -24.69
CA ALA A 14 -18.66 -19.93 -26.04
C ALA A 14 -19.70 -20.69 -26.89
N LEU A 15 -20.59 -21.48 -26.31
CA LEU A 15 -21.68 -22.10 -27.10
C LEU A 15 -23.03 -21.70 -26.53
N MET A 16 -23.53 -20.54 -26.96
CA MET A 16 -24.93 -20.15 -26.75
C MET A 16 -25.84 -20.92 -27.69
N THR A 17 -26.42 -22.00 -27.21
CA THR A 17 -27.64 -22.55 -27.85
C THR A 17 -28.83 -21.75 -27.36
N ALA A 18 -29.63 -21.24 -28.29
CA ALA A 18 -30.89 -20.56 -28.03
C ALA A 18 -31.83 -21.48 -27.22
N SER A 19 -31.81 -21.38 -25.92
CA SER A 19 -32.83 -21.89 -25.01
C SER A 19 -33.72 -20.73 -24.58
N THR A 20 -34.98 -21.01 -24.32
CA THR A 20 -35.97 -20.03 -23.84
C THR A 20 -35.50 -19.47 -22.49
N ALA A 21 -34.66 -18.48 -22.56
CA ALA A 21 -34.19 -17.73 -21.41
C ALA A 21 -35.39 -16.99 -20.80
N MET A 22 -35.45 -16.90 -19.47
CA MET A 22 -36.30 -15.87 -18.86
C MET A 22 -35.74 -14.53 -19.34
N ALA A 23 -36.54 -13.78 -20.09
CA ALA A 23 -36.11 -12.48 -20.57
C ALA A 23 -36.00 -11.53 -19.39
N ILE A 24 -34.79 -11.43 -18.85
CA ILE A 24 -34.44 -10.33 -17.94
C ILE A 24 -34.42 -9.09 -18.84
N ASP A 25 -35.32 -8.15 -18.59
CA ASP A 25 -35.40 -6.94 -19.39
C ASP A 25 -34.09 -6.13 -19.19
N PHE A 26 -33.48 -5.75 -20.30
CA PHE A 26 -32.30 -4.87 -20.25
C PHE A 26 -32.66 -3.52 -19.60
N PRO A 27 -31.79 -2.89 -18.76
CA PRO A 27 -32.06 -1.56 -18.22
C PRO A 27 -32.35 -0.57 -19.36
N LYS A 28 -33.35 0.32 -19.17
CA LYS A 28 -33.79 1.25 -20.22
C LYS A 28 -32.81 2.44 -20.38
N VAL A 29 -31.61 2.15 -20.83
CA VAL A 29 -30.55 3.16 -21.04
C VAL A 29 -30.59 3.77 -22.45
N GLY A 30 -31.12 3.07 -23.44
CA GLY A 30 -31.11 3.46 -24.85
C GLY A 30 -32.06 4.61 -25.12
N LYS A 31 -31.56 5.63 -25.81
CA LYS A 31 -32.33 6.77 -26.36
C LYS A 31 -32.39 6.66 -27.89
N THR A 32 -33.39 7.27 -28.48
CA THR A 32 -33.40 7.48 -29.94
C THR A 32 -32.42 8.62 -30.25
N PRO A 33 -31.35 8.37 -31.04
CA PRO A 33 -30.38 9.42 -31.38
C PRO A 33 -31.05 10.59 -32.09
N VAL A 34 -30.65 11.81 -31.72
CA VAL A 34 -31.08 13.04 -32.37
C VAL A 34 -29.83 13.88 -32.75
N ASP A 35 -29.97 14.65 -33.82
CA ASP A 35 -28.88 15.55 -34.27
C ASP A 35 -28.46 16.53 -33.18
N GLY A 36 -27.16 16.57 -32.90
CA GLY A 36 -26.57 17.36 -31.80
C GLY A 36 -26.67 16.72 -30.40
N GLY A 37 -27.32 15.57 -30.27
CA GLY A 37 -27.40 14.85 -29.00
C GLY A 37 -26.07 14.21 -28.61
N LYS A 38 -25.81 14.15 -27.29
CA LYS A 38 -24.58 13.49 -26.74
C LYS A 38 -24.94 12.13 -26.16
N TYR A 39 -24.14 11.13 -26.49
CA TYR A 39 -24.41 9.75 -26.12
C TYR A 39 -23.13 8.99 -25.77
N VAL A 40 -23.25 8.11 -24.80
CA VAL A 40 -22.28 7.03 -24.53
C VAL A 40 -22.83 5.76 -25.17
N LEU A 41 -21.99 5.01 -25.87
CA LEU A 41 -22.38 3.73 -26.45
C LEU A 41 -22.24 2.61 -25.43
N VAL A 42 -23.33 1.89 -25.18
CA VAL A 42 -23.41 0.74 -24.25
C VAL A 42 -23.67 -0.52 -25.06
N SER A 43 -22.84 -1.54 -24.85
CA SER A 43 -23.01 -2.85 -25.53
C SER A 43 -24.08 -3.68 -24.87
N TYR A 44 -24.86 -4.44 -25.66
CA TYR A 44 -25.82 -5.40 -25.15
C TYR A 44 -25.14 -6.59 -24.44
N VAL A 45 -24.04 -7.10 -25.00
CA VAL A 45 -23.35 -8.29 -24.47
C VAL A 45 -22.33 -7.98 -23.38
N ASN A 46 -21.92 -6.71 -23.24
CA ASN A 46 -21.00 -6.24 -22.19
C ASN A 46 -21.53 -4.96 -21.53
N PRO A 47 -22.66 -5.08 -20.81
CA PRO A 47 -23.42 -3.92 -20.32
C PRO A 47 -22.78 -3.17 -19.16
N ASN A 48 -21.80 -3.73 -18.47
CA ASN A 48 -21.07 -3.10 -17.37
C ASN A 48 -19.86 -2.27 -17.81
N ASN A 49 -19.65 -2.15 -19.10
CA ASN A 49 -18.63 -1.29 -19.66
C ASN A 49 -19.23 -0.32 -20.68
N TYR A 50 -18.64 0.85 -20.79
CA TYR A 50 -19.03 1.82 -21.81
C TYR A 50 -17.91 2.02 -22.82
N PHE A 51 -18.30 2.42 -24.01
CA PHE A 51 -17.38 2.63 -25.10
C PHE A 51 -16.66 3.98 -24.99
N SER A 52 -15.33 3.94 -24.97
CA SER A 52 -14.49 5.12 -24.78
C SER A 52 -13.23 5.07 -25.64
N ARG A 53 -12.70 6.24 -25.92
CA ARG A 53 -11.38 6.41 -26.51
C ARG A 53 -10.33 6.38 -25.41
N THR A 54 -9.46 5.38 -25.42
CA THR A 54 -8.29 5.30 -24.54
C THR A 54 -7.07 4.88 -25.34
N GLY A 55 -5.89 5.23 -24.88
CA GLY A 55 -4.64 4.85 -25.50
C GLY A 55 -4.01 5.96 -26.35
N TRP A 56 -2.71 5.87 -26.49
CA TRP A 56 -1.88 6.82 -27.21
C TRP A 56 -2.08 6.77 -28.75
N ASP A 57 -2.61 5.66 -29.24
CA ASP A 57 -2.89 5.40 -30.65
C ASP A 57 -4.31 5.82 -31.08
N GLY A 58 -5.12 6.29 -30.13
CA GLY A 58 -6.51 6.69 -30.36
C GLY A 58 -7.48 5.53 -30.54
N ALA A 59 -7.10 4.30 -30.18
CA ALA A 59 -7.99 3.14 -30.24
C ALA A 59 -9.17 3.25 -29.27
N TYR A 60 -10.30 2.59 -29.63
CA TYR A 60 -11.49 2.57 -28.81
C TYR A 60 -11.56 1.26 -28.02
N TYR A 61 -11.87 1.40 -26.72
CA TYR A 61 -11.99 0.29 -25.79
C TYR A 61 -13.26 0.42 -24.96
N LEU A 62 -13.69 -0.69 -24.37
CA LEU A 62 -14.70 -0.66 -23.33
C LEU A 62 -14.05 -0.41 -21.97
N LEU A 63 -14.56 0.56 -21.24
CA LEU A 63 -14.11 0.93 -19.89
C LEU A 63 -15.17 0.56 -18.85
N PRO A 64 -14.74 0.12 -17.66
CA PRO A 64 -15.66 -0.11 -16.54
C PRO A 64 -16.37 1.18 -16.11
N TYR A 65 -17.63 1.05 -15.67
CA TYR A 65 -18.39 2.19 -15.11
C TYR A 65 -17.83 2.78 -13.80
N ALA A 66 -16.72 2.27 -13.29
CA ALA A 66 -16.03 2.86 -12.15
C ALA A 66 -15.45 4.26 -12.45
N ASP A 67 -15.18 4.56 -13.72
CA ASP A 67 -14.75 5.89 -14.16
C ASP A 67 -15.93 6.87 -14.16
N SER A 68 -15.81 7.97 -13.41
CA SER A 68 -16.86 8.98 -13.25
C SER A 68 -16.95 10.00 -14.41
N GLN A 69 -16.22 9.80 -15.51
CA GLN A 69 -16.05 10.79 -16.57
C GLN A 69 -16.91 10.55 -17.82
N PHE A 70 -18.14 10.03 -17.68
CA PHE A 70 -19.00 9.74 -18.82
C PHE A 70 -19.21 10.93 -19.79
N ALA A 71 -19.35 12.14 -19.26
CA ALA A 71 -19.55 13.34 -20.07
C ALA A 71 -18.37 13.65 -21.00
N SER A 72 -17.12 13.32 -20.58
CA SER A 72 -15.91 13.53 -21.37
C SER A 72 -15.69 12.45 -22.45
N HIS A 73 -16.41 11.33 -22.35
CA HIS A 73 -16.36 10.22 -23.30
C HIS A 73 -17.61 10.11 -24.17
N ALA A 74 -18.54 11.06 -24.05
CA ALA A 74 -19.76 11.07 -24.85
C ALA A 74 -19.50 11.59 -26.26
N PHE A 75 -20.03 10.85 -27.24
CA PHE A 75 -20.05 11.29 -28.63
C PHE A 75 -21.21 12.25 -28.89
N THR A 76 -20.97 13.28 -29.69
CA THR A 76 -22.02 14.08 -30.29
C THR A 76 -22.46 13.42 -31.58
N ALA A 77 -23.74 13.09 -31.68
CA ALA A 77 -24.34 12.50 -32.89
C ALA A 77 -24.71 13.61 -33.88
N HIS A 78 -24.38 13.41 -35.15
CA HIS A 78 -24.70 14.34 -36.22
C HIS A 78 -25.43 13.59 -37.32
N GLN A 79 -26.56 14.13 -37.77
CA GLN A 79 -27.33 13.55 -38.85
C GLN A 79 -27.20 14.35 -40.14
N GLU A 80 -26.77 13.69 -41.19
CA GLU A 80 -26.70 14.27 -42.52
C GLU A 80 -28.07 14.30 -43.21
N LYS A 81 -28.22 15.14 -44.26
CA LYS A 81 -29.45 15.32 -44.99
C LYS A 81 -29.93 14.06 -45.72
N ASN A 82 -29.02 13.13 -46.03
CA ASN A 82 -29.32 11.83 -46.63
C ASN A 82 -29.78 10.78 -45.61
N GLY A 83 -29.78 11.12 -44.30
CA GLY A 83 -30.18 10.25 -43.21
C GLY A 83 -29.04 9.46 -42.57
N THR A 84 -27.82 9.55 -43.08
CA THR A 84 -26.64 8.94 -42.42
C THR A 84 -26.20 9.72 -41.21
N TRP A 85 -25.45 9.05 -40.32
CA TRP A 85 -24.97 9.60 -39.08
C TRP A 85 -23.45 9.59 -39.05
N TYR A 86 -22.84 10.56 -38.34
CA TYR A 86 -21.48 10.46 -37.87
C TYR A 86 -21.38 10.91 -36.42
N PHE A 87 -20.32 10.55 -35.75
CA PHE A 87 -20.15 10.78 -34.33
C PHE A 87 -18.82 11.47 -34.07
N SER A 88 -18.84 12.58 -33.31
CA SER A 88 -17.66 13.34 -32.94
C SER A 88 -17.46 13.39 -31.42
N ILE A 89 -16.21 13.47 -31.02
CA ILE A 89 -15.83 13.72 -29.62
C ILE A 89 -14.82 14.87 -29.60
N VAL A 90 -15.02 15.80 -28.67
CA VAL A 90 -14.09 16.93 -28.48
C VAL A 90 -13.29 16.66 -27.23
N THR A 91 -11.97 16.61 -27.36
CA THR A 91 -11.03 16.48 -26.25
C THR A 91 -10.29 17.81 -26.07
N THR A 92 -10.17 18.23 -24.83
CA THR A 92 -9.38 19.41 -24.48
C THR A 92 -8.01 18.93 -24.03
N ASN A 93 -6.99 19.18 -24.82
CA ASN A 93 -5.62 18.85 -24.50
C ASN A 93 -4.92 20.08 -23.92
N THR A 94 -4.20 19.90 -22.83
CA THR A 94 -3.39 20.97 -22.24
C THR A 94 -1.93 20.73 -22.62
N TYR A 95 -1.35 21.70 -23.30
CA TYR A 95 0.04 21.65 -23.71
C TYR A 95 0.82 22.70 -22.91
N THR A 96 2.05 22.36 -22.53
CA THR A 96 3.00 23.31 -21.97
C THR A 96 4.04 23.61 -23.03
N ASN A 97 4.22 24.88 -23.38
CA ASN A 97 5.27 25.32 -24.28
C ASN A 97 6.64 25.12 -23.58
N GLU A 98 7.50 24.31 -24.14
CA GLU A 98 8.82 24.01 -23.57
C GLU A 98 9.77 25.23 -23.58
N GLU A 99 9.52 26.25 -24.43
CA GLU A 99 10.39 27.41 -24.52
C GLU A 99 10.10 28.52 -23.52
N ASP A 100 8.83 28.67 -23.07
CA ASP A 100 8.42 29.79 -22.22
C ASP A 100 7.56 29.37 -21.01
N GLY A 101 7.30 28.05 -20.83
CA GLY A 101 6.53 27.51 -19.75
C GLY A 101 5.05 27.87 -19.73
N THR A 102 4.55 28.52 -20.78
CA THR A 102 3.13 28.87 -20.85
C THR A 102 2.28 27.65 -21.16
N THR A 103 1.19 27.48 -20.44
CA THR A 103 0.18 26.44 -20.71
C THR A 103 -0.91 27.02 -21.60
N TYR A 104 -1.26 26.30 -22.65
CA TYR A 104 -2.43 26.61 -23.47
C TYR A 104 -3.27 25.35 -23.63
N THR A 105 -4.58 25.54 -23.78
CA THR A 105 -5.52 24.47 -24.06
C THR A 105 -5.93 24.53 -25.52
N GLU A 106 -5.91 23.37 -26.18
CA GLU A 106 -6.38 23.20 -27.55
C GLU A 106 -7.52 22.19 -27.55
N GLU A 107 -8.64 22.55 -28.19
CA GLU A 107 -9.74 21.64 -28.41
C GLU A 107 -9.50 20.86 -29.71
N GLU A 108 -9.43 19.56 -29.59
CA GLU A 108 -9.23 18.66 -30.70
C GLU A 108 -10.54 17.86 -30.95
N THR A 109 -11.04 17.89 -32.16
CA THR A 109 -12.21 17.13 -32.56
C THR A 109 -11.79 15.86 -33.27
N SER A 110 -12.16 14.71 -32.68
CA SER A 110 -12.00 13.39 -33.25
C SER A 110 -13.33 12.82 -33.65
N TYR A 111 -13.31 11.86 -34.54
CA TYR A 111 -14.52 11.20 -35.04
C TYR A 111 -14.43 9.70 -34.82
N LEU A 112 -15.57 9.03 -34.55
CA LEU A 112 -15.68 7.59 -34.64
C LEU A 112 -15.44 7.19 -36.09
N GLY A 113 -14.33 6.54 -36.37
CA GLY A 113 -13.89 6.25 -37.73
C GLY A 113 -12.84 5.15 -37.78
N PHE A 114 -12.22 4.97 -38.94
CA PHE A 114 -11.20 3.98 -39.20
C PHE A 114 -9.84 4.65 -39.37
N HIS A 115 -8.77 4.02 -38.85
CA HIS A 115 -7.43 4.61 -38.86
C HIS A 115 -6.90 4.85 -40.27
N GLU A 116 -7.06 3.88 -41.16
CA GLU A 116 -6.71 3.97 -42.58
C GLU A 116 -7.71 3.18 -43.43
N PRO A 117 -7.85 3.48 -44.75
CA PRO A 117 -8.73 2.75 -45.62
C PRO A 117 -8.47 1.23 -45.74
N SER A 118 -7.26 0.81 -45.37
CA SER A 118 -6.84 -0.60 -45.38
C SER A 118 -6.80 -1.24 -43.99
N ASN A 119 -7.18 -0.52 -42.93
CA ASN A 119 -7.13 -1.00 -41.55
C ASN A 119 -8.55 -1.12 -41.02
N ASP A 120 -8.84 -2.27 -40.46
CA ASP A 120 -10.18 -2.69 -39.99
C ASP A 120 -10.47 -2.23 -38.57
N ASN A 121 -9.45 -1.66 -37.88
CA ASN A 121 -9.58 -1.19 -36.53
C ASN A 121 -10.26 0.18 -36.50
N LEU A 122 -11.31 0.31 -35.67
CA LEU A 122 -11.92 1.58 -35.36
C LEU A 122 -11.01 2.38 -34.44
N ASN A 123 -10.59 3.52 -34.94
CA ASN A 123 -9.81 4.50 -34.18
C ASN A 123 -10.46 5.88 -34.27
N ALA A 124 -10.21 6.72 -33.27
CA ALA A 124 -10.53 8.12 -33.37
C ALA A 124 -9.69 8.75 -34.47
N LYS A 125 -10.33 9.26 -35.52
CA LYS A 125 -9.64 9.89 -36.60
C LYS A 125 -9.87 11.40 -36.59
N LEU A 126 -8.77 12.13 -36.54
CA LEU A 126 -8.80 13.59 -36.68
C LEU A 126 -9.21 14.01 -38.09
N GLY A 127 -10.24 14.85 -38.14
CA GLY A 127 -10.61 15.54 -39.39
C GLY A 127 -11.42 14.72 -40.40
N TYR A 128 -11.74 13.46 -40.15
CA TYR A 128 -12.41 12.59 -41.10
C TYR A 128 -13.51 11.75 -40.46
N PRO A 129 -14.79 12.16 -40.51
CA PRO A 129 -15.92 11.34 -40.02
C PRO A 129 -16.11 10.12 -40.92
N ALA A 130 -16.44 8.99 -40.29
CA ALA A 130 -17.07 7.86 -40.94
C ALA A 130 -18.58 7.99 -40.82
N TYR A 131 -19.31 7.61 -41.86
CA TYR A 131 -20.75 7.74 -41.92
C TYR A 131 -21.43 6.39 -41.72
N TYR A 132 -22.47 6.36 -40.91
CA TYR A 132 -23.14 5.18 -40.45
C TYR A 132 -24.64 5.21 -40.77
N ASN A 133 -25.20 4.06 -41.04
CA ASN A 133 -26.63 3.82 -41.01
C ASN A 133 -26.98 3.25 -39.63
N LEU A 134 -27.95 3.83 -38.93
CA LEU A 134 -28.48 3.32 -37.69
C LEU A 134 -29.73 2.48 -37.96
N GLN A 135 -29.61 1.17 -37.80
CA GLN A 135 -30.73 0.26 -37.94
C GLN A 135 -31.28 -0.09 -36.56
N PRO A 136 -32.56 0.25 -36.24
CA PRO A 136 -33.17 -0.20 -35.01
C PRO A 136 -33.13 -1.73 -34.90
N ALA A 137 -32.74 -2.23 -33.74
CA ALA A 137 -32.67 -3.64 -33.45
C ALA A 137 -34.01 -4.20 -32.96
N GLU A 138 -34.10 -5.51 -32.85
CA GLU A 138 -35.22 -6.24 -32.23
C GLU A 138 -35.37 -5.99 -30.73
N VAL A 139 -34.31 -5.48 -30.09
CA VAL A 139 -34.30 -5.07 -28.68
C VAL A 139 -34.59 -3.57 -28.60
N ASP A 140 -35.58 -3.20 -27.82
CA ASP A 140 -36.02 -1.81 -27.69
C ASP A 140 -34.88 -0.92 -27.17
N GLY A 141 -34.65 0.21 -27.85
CA GLY A 141 -33.58 1.17 -27.53
C GLY A 141 -32.20 0.79 -28.08
N PHE A 142 -32.05 -0.34 -28.78
CA PHE A 142 -30.78 -0.75 -29.39
C PHE A 142 -30.76 -0.57 -30.91
N TYR A 143 -29.56 -0.36 -31.42
CA TYR A 143 -29.30 -0.15 -32.84
C TYR A 143 -28.09 -0.98 -33.29
N ARG A 144 -28.12 -1.40 -34.55
CA ARG A 144 -26.94 -1.80 -35.32
C ARG A 144 -26.33 -0.54 -35.94
N VAL A 145 -25.07 -0.31 -35.76
CA VAL A 145 -24.33 0.82 -36.30
C VAL A 145 -23.53 0.32 -37.48
N ILE A 146 -23.99 0.64 -38.70
CA ILE A 146 -23.54 0.00 -39.94
C ILE A 146 -22.80 1.04 -40.78
N PRO A 147 -21.48 0.90 -41.05
CA PRO A 147 -20.76 1.77 -41.97
C PRO A 147 -21.38 1.76 -43.36
N GLY A 148 -21.56 2.94 -43.99
CA GLY A 148 -22.06 3.07 -45.34
C GLY A 148 -20.92 3.28 -46.32
N ALA A 149 -21.21 3.23 -47.63
CA ALA A 149 -20.25 3.43 -48.73
C ALA A 149 -19.52 4.78 -48.70
N GLU A 150 -20.07 5.74 -48.01
CA GLU A 150 -19.55 7.12 -47.95
C GLU A 150 -18.32 7.27 -47.06
N HIS A 151 -17.96 6.28 -46.21
CA HIS A 151 -16.78 6.38 -45.33
C HIS A 151 -15.44 6.09 -46.02
N GLY A 152 -15.47 5.60 -47.26
CA GLY A 152 -14.27 5.43 -48.10
C GLY A 152 -13.51 4.10 -47.91
N ASN A 153 -13.97 3.18 -47.07
CA ASN A 153 -13.40 1.84 -46.92
C ASN A 153 -14.45 0.78 -47.34
N PRO A 154 -14.41 0.26 -48.57
CA PRO A 154 -15.38 -0.74 -49.04
C PRO A 154 -15.31 -2.07 -48.31
N ALA A 155 -14.22 -2.38 -47.63
CA ALA A 155 -14.04 -3.63 -46.90
C ALA A 155 -14.92 -3.75 -45.65
N VAL A 156 -15.43 -2.63 -45.12
CA VAL A 156 -16.28 -2.62 -43.92
C VAL A 156 -17.73 -2.16 -44.22
N GLU A 157 -18.02 -1.84 -45.49
CA GLU A 157 -19.36 -1.40 -45.89
C GLU A 157 -20.42 -2.47 -45.64
N GLY A 158 -21.45 -2.08 -44.87
CA GLY A 158 -22.56 -2.98 -44.57
C GLY A 158 -22.34 -3.94 -43.40
N ILE A 159 -21.14 -3.98 -42.81
CA ILE A 159 -20.83 -4.82 -41.65
C ILE A 159 -21.14 -4.07 -40.36
N PRO A 160 -22.06 -4.52 -39.49
CA PRO A 160 -22.31 -3.85 -38.20
C PRO A 160 -21.07 -3.81 -37.30
N LEU A 161 -20.87 -2.70 -36.57
CA LEU A 161 -19.88 -2.62 -35.53
C LEU A 161 -20.20 -3.68 -34.46
N HIS A 162 -19.23 -4.50 -34.10
CA HIS A 162 -19.38 -5.54 -33.09
C HIS A 162 -18.14 -5.67 -32.19
N LEU A 163 -18.30 -6.30 -31.03
CA LEU A 163 -17.18 -6.59 -30.13
C LEU A 163 -16.40 -7.80 -30.65
N ASN A 164 -15.08 -7.75 -30.44
CA ASN A 164 -14.22 -8.92 -30.67
C ASN A 164 -14.48 -10.02 -29.63
N GLY A 165 -13.86 -11.19 -29.80
CA GLY A 165 -14.04 -12.33 -28.90
C GLY A 165 -13.61 -12.13 -27.46
N SER A 166 -12.73 -11.17 -27.19
CA SER A 166 -12.39 -10.76 -25.81
C SER A 166 -13.46 -9.86 -25.18
N GLY A 167 -14.46 -9.37 -25.98
CA GLY A 167 -15.46 -8.43 -25.52
C GLY A 167 -14.94 -7.03 -25.19
N GLN A 168 -13.73 -6.70 -25.59
CA GLN A 168 -13.05 -5.44 -25.20
C GLN A 168 -12.85 -4.47 -26.36
N TYR A 169 -12.76 -4.97 -27.60
CA TYR A 169 -12.47 -4.15 -28.77
C TYR A 169 -13.63 -4.13 -29.76
N LEU A 170 -13.85 -2.96 -30.33
CA LEU A 170 -14.80 -2.78 -31.41
C LEU A 170 -14.12 -3.12 -32.76
N ILE A 171 -14.69 -4.01 -33.50
CA ILE A 171 -14.19 -4.42 -34.82
C ILE A 171 -15.30 -4.36 -35.89
N CYS A 172 -14.86 -4.17 -37.10
CA CYS A 172 -15.71 -4.27 -38.27
C CYS A 172 -14.81 -4.64 -39.46
N SER A 173 -14.71 -5.95 -39.78
CA SER A 173 -13.71 -6.36 -40.74
C SER A 173 -13.95 -7.71 -41.39
N GLU A 174 -13.62 -7.80 -42.68
CA GLU A 174 -13.49 -9.05 -43.41
C GLU A 174 -12.08 -9.65 -43.34
N SER A 175 -11.04 -8.81 -43.36
CA SER A 175 -9.66 -9.27 -43.57
C SER A 175 -8.97 -9.73 -42.30
N SER A 176 -9.30 -9.19 -41.14
CA SER A 176 -8.76 -9.61 -39.87
C SER A 176 -9.17 -11.00 -39.43
N CYS A 177 -10.31 -11.50 -39.93
CA CYS A 177 -10.76 -12.84 -39.62
C CYS A 177 -9.86 -13.94 -40.23
N GLY A 178 -9.15 -13.63 -41.31
CA GLY A 178 -8.31 -14.62 -42.01
C GLY A 178 -6.85 -14.68 -41.51
N PHE A 179 -6.31 -13.59 -40.94
CA PHE A 179 -4.89 -13.48 -40.62
C PHE A 179 -4.54 -13.66 -39.15
N PHE A 180 -5.47 -13.31 -38.24
CA PHE A 180 -5.23 -13.39 -36.77
C PHE A 180 -6.48 -13.88 -36.02
N PRO A 181 -6.96 -15.10 -36.28
CA PRO A 181 -8.21 -15.62 -35.71
C PRO A 181 -8.15 -15.74 -34.16
N ASP A 182 -6.97 -15.87 -33.57
CA ASP A 182 -6.80 -16.01 -32.13
C ASP A 182 -6.78 -14.66 -31.39
N VAL A 183 -6.40 -13.59 -32.08
CA VAL A 183 -6.34 -12.23 -31.50
C VAL A 183 -7.69 -11.53 -31.62
N TRP A 184 -8.42 -11.78 -32.71
CA TRP A 184 -9.68 -11.10 -33.02
C TRP A 184 -10.92 -11.96 -32.76
N GLY A 185 -10.83 -13.01 -31.96
CA GLY A 185 -11.92 -13.99 -31.70
C GLY A 185 -13.32 -13.36 -31.64
N GLY A 186 -14.33 -14.17 -31.52
CA GLY A 186 -15.74 -13.74 -31.58
C GLY A 186 -16.43 -14.04 -32.91
N VAL A 187 -15.73 -14.72 -33.83
CA VAL A 187 -16.29 -15.19 -35.10
C VAL A 187 -16.45 -16.70 -35.08
N LYS A 188 -17.41 -17.16 -35.87
CA LYS A 188 -17.71 -18.59 -36.00
C LYS A 188 -16.55 -19.29 -36.68
N LYS A 189 -16.10 -20.40 -36.08
CA LYS A 189 -15.07 -21.27 -36.63
C LYS A 189 -15.58 -22.70 -36.78
N GLU A 190 -15.07 -23.43 -37.74
CA GLU A 190 -15.30 -24.84 -37.93
C GLU A 190 -13.99 -25.57 -38.12
N ILE A 191 -13.97 -26.88 -37.88
CA ILE A 191 -12.79 -27.73 -38.06
C ILE A 191 -12.99 -28.54 -39.33
N ASP A 192 -12.03 -28.51 -40.26
CA ASP A 192 -12.05 -29.29 -41.48
C ASP A 192 -11.75 -30.78 -41.26
N ASP A 193 -11.90 -31.59 -42.31
CA ASP A 193 -11.63 -33.03 -42.26
C ASP A 193 -10.19 -33.40 -41.94
N ALA A 194 -9.25 -32.44 -42.04
CA ALA A 194 -7.84 -32.60 -41.70
C ALA A 194 -7.50 -32.17 -40.28
N GLY A 195 -8.48 -31.61 -39.54
CA GLY A 195 -8.35 -31.16 -38.17
C GLY A 195 -7.88 -29.71 -38.02
N TYR A 196 -7.87 -28.91 -39.09
CA TYR A 196 -7.52 -27.49 -39.04
C TYR A 196 -8.76 -26.63 -38.80
N GLU A 197 -8.60 -25.65 -37.89
CA GLU A 197 -9.62 -24.66 -37.60
C GLU A 197 -9.64 -23.58 -38.70
N TYR A 198 -10.82 -23.22 -39.22
CA TYR A 198 -11.01 -22.13 -40.18
C TYR A 198 -12.22 -21.27 -39.81
N VAL A 199 -12.16 -19.97 -40.19
CA VAL A 199 -13.27 -19.05 -40.01
C VAL A 199 -14.36 -19.29 -41.03
N VAL A 200 -15.61 -19.31 -40.56
CA VAL A 200 -16.80 -19.47 -41.45
C VAL A 200 -17.22 -18.08 -41.95
N LEU A 201 -17.33 -17.95 -43.28
CA LEU A 201 -17.79 -16.71 -43.90
C LEU A 201 -19.27 -16.88 -44.36
N ASP A 202 -19.97 -15.76 -44.45
CA ASP A 202 -21.32 -15.70 -45.01
C ASP A 202 -21.28 -15.70 -46.57
N GLU A 203 -22.44 -15.55 -47.19
CA GLU A 203 -22.58 -15.53 -48.67
C GLU A 203 -21.93 -14.31 -49.34
N ASN A 204 -21.47 -13.31 -48.57
CA ASN A 204 -20.80 -12.10 -49.04
C ASN A 204 -19.32 -12.08 -48.64
N ASP A 205 -18.78 -13.23 -48.22
CA ASP A 205 -17.44 -13.40 -47.71
C ASP A 205 -17.13 -12.62 -46.38
N HIS A 206 -18.16 -12.30 -45.57
CA HIS A 206 -18.03 -11.66 -44.29
C HIS A 206 -17.89 -12.69 -43.15
N CYS A 207 -17.13 -12.37 -42.12
CA CYS A 207 -17.06 -13.19 -40.92
C CYS A 207 -18.41 -13.23 -40.18
N ILE A 208 -18.82 -14.40 -39.78
CA ILE A 208 -20.08 -14.58 -39.01
C ILE A 208 -19.74 -14.39 -37.52
N PRO A 209 -20.31 -13.39 -36.83
CA PRO A 209 -20.13 -13.26 -35.37
C PRO A 209 -20.63 -14.50 -34.64
N LEU A 210 -19.91 -14.92 -33.59
CA LEU A 210 -20.38 -15.99 -32.70
C LEU A 210 -21.68 -15.62 -31.99
N ASP A 211 -21.86 -14.38 -31.66
CA ASP A 211 -23.08 -13.83 -31.08
C ASP A 211 -23.48 -12.55 -31.81
N THR A 212 -24.54 -12.60 -32.60
CA THR A 212 -25.08 -11.44 -33.32
C THR A 212 -25.58 -10.34 -32.40
N ARG A 213 -25.76 -10.61 -31.10
CA ARG A 213 -26.06 -9.57 -30.09
C ARG A 213 -24.88 -8.67 -29.78
N SER A 214 -23.64 -9.08 -30.10
CA SER A 214 -22.44 -8.24 -30.01
C SER A 214 -22.46 -7.00 -30.92
N GLU A 215 -23.38 -6.98 -31.90
CA GLU A 215 -23.66 -5.88 -32.83
C GLU A 215 -24.62 -4.82 -32.27
N LEU A 216 -25.21 -5.06 -31.08
CA LEU A 216 -26.28 -4.24 -30.53
C LEU A 216 -25.74 -3.18 -29.59
N TRP A 217 -25.99 -1.91 -29.92
CA TRP A 217 -25.53 -0.73 -29.19
C TRP A 217 -26.69 0.15 -28.76
N ALA A 218 -26.73 0.50 -27.50
CA ALA A 218 -27.61 1.53 -26.95
C ALA A 218 -26.90 2.90 -26.92
N PHE A 219 -27.61 3.96 -27.29
CA PHE A 219 -27.17 5.35 -27.16
C PHE A 219 -27.67 5.87 -25.81
N ALA A 220 -26.83 5.85 -24.80
CA ALA A 220 -27.19 6.24 -23.44
C ALA A 220 -26.87 7.71 -23.20
N ASP A 221 -27.74 8.39 -22.44
CA ASP A 221 -27.51 9.74 -21.99
C ASP A 221 -26.39 9.75 -20.92
N PRO A 222 -25.28 10.49 -21.13
CA PRO A 222 -24.18 10.52 -20.18
C PRO A 222 -24.56 11.05 -18.79
N ASP A 223 -25.61 11.87 -18.69
CA ASP A 223 -26.07 12.43 -17.41
C ASP A 223 -26.96 11.44 -16.63
N GLU A 224 -27.66 10.54 -17.32
CA GLU A 224 -28.51 9.51 -16.72
C GLU A 224 -27.74 8.21 -16.39
N LEU A 225 -26.66 7.93 -17.13
CA LEU A 225 -25.92 6.66 -17.05
C LEU A 225 -25.33 6.39 -15.66
N PRO A 226 -24.80 7.36 -14.91
CA PRO A 226 -24.28 7.11 -13.55
C PRO A 226 -25.33 6.50 -12.60
N ALA A 227 -26.58 6.92 -12.70
CA ALA A 227 -27.67 6.38 -11.87
C ALA A 227 -28.07 4.94 -12.27
N MET A 228 -27.72 4.52 -13.46
CA MET A 228 -28.04 3.18 -13.98
C MET A 228 -26.90 2.17 -13.90
N LYS A 229 -25.73 2.60 -13.47
CA LYS A 229 -24.52 1.79 -13.35
C LYS A 229 -24.78 0.45 -12.66
N ASN A 230 -25.32 0.51 -11.44
CA ASN A 230 -25.56 -0.69 -10.63
C ASN A 230 -26.62 -1.61 -11.27
N ALA A 231 -27.62 -1.07 -11.97
CA ALA A 231 -28.62 -1.87 -12.67
C ALA A 231 -27.99 -2.60 -13.87
N LEU A 232 -27.08 -1.97 -14.60
CA LEU A 232 -26.35 -2.58 -15.71
C LEU A 232 -25.39 -3.67 -15.20
N GLU A 233 -24.69 -3.43 -14.11
CA GLU A 233 -23.81 -4.42 -13.48
C GLU A 233 -24.61 -5.62 -12.99
N LEU A 234 -25.70 -5.39 -12.28
CA LEU A 234 -26.55 -6.47 -11.80
C LEU A 234 -27.17 -7.27 -12.97
N TYR A 235 -27.60 -6.61 -14.04
CA TYR A 235 -28.06 -7.27 -15.23
C TYR A 235 -27.01 -8.24 -15.80
N ALA A 236 -25.77 -7.80 -15.93
CA ALA A 236 -24.68 -8.64 -16.41
C ALA A 236 -24.44 -9.86 -15.52
N GLU A 237 -24.43 -9.68 -14.19
CA GLU A 237 -24.27 -10.78 -13.23
C GLU A 237 -25.42 -11.80 -13.32
N LEU A 238 -26.67 -11.33 -13.44
CA LEU A 238 -27.84 -12.19 -13.57
C LEU A 238 -27.81 -13.00 -14.89
N CYS A 239 -27.45 -12.35 -16.00
CA CYS A 239 -27.30 -13.01 -17.29
C CYS A 239 -26.15 -14.04 -17.27
N ASN A 240 -25.03 -13.74 -16.67
CA ASN A 240 -23.92 -14.69 -16.52
C ASN A 240 -24.34 -15.90 -15.71
N PHE A 241 -25.05 -15.70 -14.61
CA PHE A 241 -25.53 -16.79 -13.76
C PHE A 241 -26.59 -17.64 -14.44
N GLU A 242 -27.50 -17.02 -15.22
CA GLU A 242 -28.47 -17.71 -16.05
C GLU A 242 -27.81 -18.56 -17.16
N ASN A 243 -26.77 -18.01 -17.80
CA ASN A 243 -26.02 -18.74 -18.83
C ASN A 243 -25.29 -19.96 -18.22
N GLN A 244 -24.70 -19.84 -17.02
CA GLN A 244 -24.12 -20.98 -16.29
C GLN A 244 -25.18 -22.07 -16.04
N MET A 245 -26.38 -21.69 -15.55
CA MET A 245 -27.48 -22.62 -15.34
C MET A 245 -27.87 -23.35 -16.62
N ASN A 246 -27.97 -22.62 -17.73
CA ASN A 246 -28.37 -23.17 -19.03
C ASN A 246 -27.30 -24.09 -19.64
N ALA A 247 -26.04 -23.87 -19.33
CA ALA A 247 -24.90 -24.70 -19.75
C ALA A 247 -24.81 -26.03 -18.99
N LEU A 248 -25.53 -26.18 -17.85
CA LEU A 248 -25.51 -27.42 -17.08
C LEU A 248 -26.13 -28.61 -17.90
N SER A 249 -25.32 -29.66 -18.01
CA SER A 249 -25.76 -30.93 -18.59
C SER A 249 -26.60 -31.78 -17.62
N ASP A 250 -26.48 -31.51 -16.32
CA ASP A 250 -27.20 -32.18 -15.25
C ASP A 250 -28.29 -31.28 -14.67
N ASP A 251 -29.55 -31.74 -14.83
CA ASP A 251 -30.75 -31.01 -14.38
C ASP A 251 -30.88 -30.96 -12.84
N THR A 252 -30.10 -31.74 -12.11
CA THR A 252 -30.16 -31.85 -10.64
C THR A 252 -29.94 -30.49 -9.97
N PHE A 253 -29.06 -29.64 -10.52
CA PHE A 253 -28.72 -28.35 -9.97
C PHE A 253 -29.51 -27.17 -10.50
N LYS A 254 -30.22 -27.33 -11.61
CA LYS A 254 -31.00 -26.22 -12.21
C LYS A 254 -31.98 -25.56 -11.25
N PRO A 255 -32.73 -26.30 -10.38
CA PRO A 255 -33.60 -25.64 -9.40
C PRO A 255 -32.86 -24.69 -8.43
N GLY A 256 -31.66 -25.06 -8.01
CA GLY A 256 -30.85 -24.23 -7.12
C GLY A 256 -30.34 -22.95 -7.78
N PHE A 257 -29.86 -23.07 -9.02
CA PHE A 257 -29.49 -21.89 -9.80
C PHE A 257 -30.70 -20.99 -10.07
N GLN A 258 -31.84 -21.56 -10.47
CA GLN A 258 -33.07 -20.81 -10.67
C GLN A 258 -33.54 -20.11 -9.39
N GLY A 259 -33.41 -20.77 -8.20
CA GLY A 259 -33.73 -20.19 -6.92
C GLY A 259 -32.84 -19.00 -6.59
N GLY A 260 -31.54 -19.13 -6.82
CA GLY A 260 -30.57 -18.04 -6.66
C GLY A 260 -30.83 -16.86 -7.58
N LEU A 261 -31.08 -17.17 -8.85
CA LEU A 261 -31.43 -16.16 -9.87
C LEU A 261 -32.70 -15.38 -9.45
N ASN A 262 -33.76 -16.08 -9.04
CA ASN A 262 -35.00 -15.45 -8.59
C ASN A 262 -34.78 -14.57 -7.34
N ALA A 263 -33.96 -15.01 -6.41
CA ALA A 263 -33.64 -14.24 -5.20
C ALA A 263 -32.86 -12.97 -5.52
N ALA A 264 -31.86 -13.06 -6.40
CA ALA A 264 -31.08 -11.91 -6.86
C ALA A 264 -31.91 -10.95 -7.73
N LEU A 265 -32.80 -11.46 -8.59
CA LEU A 265 -33.76 -10.69 -9.40
C LEU A 265 -34.68 -9.80 -8.55
N ALA A 266 -34.94 -10.16 -7.29
CA ALA A 266 -35.74 -9.33 -6.39
C ALA A 266 -35.11 -7.94 -6.12
N PHE A 267 -33.82 -7.80 -6.30
CA PHE A 267 -33.08 -6.55 -6.18
C PHE A 267 -32.97 -5.77 -7.49
N TYR A 268 -33.30 -6.39 -8.62
CA TYR A 268 -33.22 -5.78 -9.93
C TYR A 268 -34.41 -4.82 -10.16
N LYS A 269 -34.10 -3.53 -10.19
CA LYS A 269 -35.02 -2.39 -10.30
C LYS A 269 -34.45 -1.38 -11.29
N SER A 270 -35.23 -0.35 -11.63
CA SER A 270 -34.73 0.77 -12.44
C SER A 270 -33.60 1.57 -11.78
N GLU A 271 -33.59 1.62 -10.45
CA GLU A 271 -32.50 2.18 -9.63
C GLU A 271 -32.07 1.14 -8.62
N VAL A 272 -30.85 0.66 -8.72
CA VAL A 272 -30.24 -0.34 -7.85
C VAL A 272 -29.24 0.37 -6.94
N SER A 273 -29.46 0.31 -5.63
CA SER A 273 -28.49 0.85 -4.66
C SER A 273 -27.24 -0.04 -4.58
N ASP A 274 -26.15 0.51 -4.06
CA ASP A 274 -24.92 -0.27 -3.78
C ASP A 274 -25.19 -1.45 -2.85
N GLU A 275 -26.09 -1.28 -1.88
CA GLU A 275 -26.52 -2.31 -0.94
C GLU A 275 -27.32 -3.41 -1.65
N ASP A 276 -28.27 -3.06 -2.54
CA ASP A 276 -29.04 -4.01 -3.33
C ASP A 276 -28.14 -4.82 -4.27
N LEU A 277 -27.20 -4.14 -4.94
CA LEU A 277 -26.21 -4.79 -5.80
C LEU A 277 -25.34 -5.77 -5.02
N ALA A 278 -24.77 -5.33 -3.89
CA ALA A 278 -23.95 -6.18 -3.03
C ALA A 278 -24.73 -7.40 -2.50
N ALA A 279 -25.98 -7.21 -2.08
CA ALA A 279 -26.84 -8.30 -1.60
C ALA A 279 -27.16 -9.32 -2.71
N ALA A 280 -27.49 -8.86 -3.91
CA ALA A 280 -27.73 -9.73 -5.05
C ALA A 280 -26.48 -10.55 -5.42
N LYS A 281 -25.33 -9.89 -5.56
CA LYS A 281 -24.04 -10.55 -5.86
C LYS A 281 -23.65 -11.56 -4.78
N ALA A 282 -23.86 -11.24 -3.51
CA ALA A 282 -23.60 -12.16 -2.39
C ALA A 282 -24.42 -13.46 -2.50
N ILE A 283 -25.70 -13.38 -2.90
CA ILE A 283 -26.55 -14.57 -3.09
C ILE A 283 -26.03 -15.43 -4.26
N LEU A 284 -25.73 -14.80 -5.39
CA LEU A 284 -25.20 -15.52 -6.56
C LEU A 284 -23.86 -16.20 -6.24
N GLN A 285 -22.98 -15.47 -5.56
CA GLN A 285 -21.67 -15.99 -5.14
C GLN A 285 -21.80 -17.14 -4.13
N ALA A 286 -22.70 -17.04 -3.15
CA ALA A 286 -22.93 -18.10 -2.17
C ALA A 286 -23.46 -19.37 -2.84
N LYS A 287 -24.35 -19.24 -3.83
CA LYS A 287 -24.81 -20.35 -4.66
C LYS A 287 -23.66 -20.97 -5.43
N GLN A 288 -22.83 -20.16 -6.09
CA GLN A 288 -21.70 -20.65 -6.87
C GLN A 288 -20.69 -21.40 -5.99
N ASN A 289 -20.38 -20.85 -4.82
CA ASN A 289 -19.45 -21.46 -3.87
C ASN A 289 -19.95 -22.84 -3.40
N LEU A 290 -21.23 -22.92 -3.03
CA LEU A 290 -21.81 -24.20 -2.60
C LEU A 290 -21.86 -25.22 -3.75
N TYR A 291 -22.25 -24.82 -4.95
CA TYR A 291 -22.23 -25.67 -6.12
C TYR A 291 -20.82 -26.21 -6.41
N ASN A 292 -19.83 -25.36 -6.46
CA ASN A 292 -18.45 -25.74 -6.72
C ASN A 292 -17.95 -26.77 -5.69
N GLN A 293 -18.27 -26.55 -4.41
CA GLN A 293 -17.89 -27.49 -3.36
C GLN A 293 -18.63 -28.84 -3.47
N ILE A 294 -19.91 -28.83 -3.82
CA ILE A 294 -20.66 -30.07 -4.05
C ILE A 294 -20.03 -30.88 -5.20
N VAL A 295 -19.69 -30.24 -6.30
CA VAL A 295 -19.03 -30.88 -7.45
C VAL A 295 -17.66 -31.42 -7.05
N ALA A 296 -16.84 -30.64 -6.35
CA ALA A 296 -15.54 -31.07 -5.87
C ALA A 296 -15.64 -32.26 -4.93
N SER A 297 -16.53 -32.21 -3.92
CA SER A 297 -16.73 -33.31 -2.98
C SER A 297 -17.29 -34.59 -3.65
N SER A 298 -18.14 -34.42 -4.69
CA SER A 298 -18.67 -35.53 -5.45
C SER A 298 -17.59 -36.29 -6.23
N GLN A 299 -16.59 -35.53 -6.75
CA GLN A 299 -15.43 -36.15 -7.39
C GLN A 299 -14.60 -36.96 -6.37
N VAL A 300 -14.44 -36.44 -5.16
CA VAL A 300 -13.74 -37.15 -4.08
C VAL A 300 -14.40 -38.51 -3.78
N VAL A 301 -15.71 -38.51 -3.53
CA VAL A 301 -16.45 -39.76 -3.24
C VAL A 301 -16.45 -40.73 -4.43
N ALA A 302 -16.36 -40.22 -5.66
CA ALA A 302 -16.23 -41.07 -6.84
C ALA A 302 -14.87 -41.80 -6.89
N ASP A 303 -13.82 -41.16 -6.43
CA ASP A 303 -12.48 -41.73 -6.38
C ASP A 303 -12.24 -42.53 -5.10
N GLU A 304 -12.76 -42.05 -3.97
CA GLU A 304 -12.60 -42.58 -2.61
C GLU A 304 -13.97 -42.68 -1.91
N PRO A 305 -14.71 -43.78 -2.06
CA PRO A 305 -16.06 -43.90 -1.54
C PRO A 305 -16.14 -43.76 -0.01
N ASP A 306 -16.94 -42.79 0.44
CA ASP A 306 -17.24 -42.50 1.85
C ASP A 306 -18.73 -42.23 2.02
N ALA A 307 -19.40 -43.00 2.87
CA ALA A 307 -20.84 -42.92 3.05
C ALA A 307 -21.26 -41.66 3.81
N ASP A 308 -20.46 -41.16 4.72
CA ASP A 308 -20.75 -39.94 5.51
C ASP A 308 -20.59 -38.70 4.65
N LEU A 309 -19.52 -38.65 3.83
CA LEU A 309 -19.31 -37.57 2.87
C LEU A 309 -20.40 -37.60 1.78
N GLN A 310 -20.76 -38.78 1.27
CA GLN A 310 -21.85 -38.91 0.31
C GLN A 310 -23.19 -38.39 0.88
N ALA A 311 -23.51 -38.69 2.14
CA ALA A 311 -24.71 -38.17 2.79
C ALA A 311 -24.66 -36.62 2.98
N ALA A 312 -23.50 -36.08 3.26
CA ALA A 312 -23.31 -34.63 3.35
C ALA A 312 -23.47 -33.94 1.98
N ILE A 313 -22.97 -34.55 0.91
CA ILE A 313 -23.18 -34.08 -0.49
C ILE A 313 -24.67 -34.06 -0.85
N GLU A 314 -25.40 -35.14 -0.55
CA GLU A 314 -26.85 -35.23 -0.82
C GLU A 314 -27.60 -34.14 -0.04
N LYS A 315 -27.25 -33.90 1.22
CA LYS A 315 -27.84 -32.84 2.02
C LYS A 315 -27.49 -31.45 1.45
N ALA A 316 -26.22 -31.20 1.14
CA ALA A 316 -25.79 -29.92 0.54
C ALA A 316 -26.47 -29.65 -0.81
N THR A 317 -26.68 -30.71 -1.64
CA THR A 317 -27.42 -30.61 -2.90
C THR A 317 -28.91 -30.24 -2.66
N ALA A 318 -29.53 -30.82 -1.65
CA ALA A 318 -30.91 -30.47 -1.27
C ALA A 318 -30.99 -29.03 -0.73
N ASP A 319 -30.03 -28.59 0.10
CA ASP A 319 -29.93 -27.22 0.60
C ASP A 319 -29.66 -26.23 -0.54
N PHE A 320 -28.75 -26.54 -1.47
CA PHE A 320 -28.49 -25.75 -2.67
C PHE A 320 -29.77 -25.50 -3.47
N ASN A 321 -30.59 -26.54 -3.66
CA ASN A 321 -31.82 -26.47 -4.44
C ASN A 321 -32.98 -25.75 -3.72
N SER A 322 -32.96 -25.66 -2.39
CA SER A 322 -34.08 -25.13 -1.60
C SER A 322 -33.78 -23.82 -0.88
N LYS A 323 -32.54 -23.53 -0.57
CA LYS A 323 -32.09 -22.33 0.21
C LYS A 323 -31.66 -21.21 -0.74
N ASN A 324 -31.98 -19.95 -0.39
CA ASN A 324 -31.68 -18.80 -1.22
C ASN A 324 -31.20 -17.56 -0.44
N THR A 325 -30.87 -17.71 0.84
CA THR A 325 -30.20 -16.64 1.61
C THR A 325 -28.73 -16.96 1.78
N VAL A 326 -27.90 -15.93 1.90
CA VAL A 326 -26.45 -16.06 2.07
C VAL A 326 -26.12 -16.92 3.29
N GLU A 327 -26.75 -16.61 4.43
CA GLU A 327 -26.53 -17.30 5.70
C GLU A 327 -26.82 -18.82 5.60
N GLU A 328 -27.94 -19.20 4.97
CA GLU A 328 -28.33 -20.61 4.82
C GLU A 328 -27.38 -21.37 3.88
N LEU A 329 -26.93 -20.71 2.82
CA LEU A 329 -25.99 -21.29 1.85
C LEU A 329 -24.59 -21.44 2.42
N GLU A 330 -24.12 -20.44 3.17
CA GLU A 330 -22.84 -20.50 3.87
C GLU A 330 -22.83 -21.57 4.98
N ALA A 331 -23.95 -21.73 5.69
CA ALA A 331 -24.10 -22.79 6.67
C ALA A 331 -24.04 -24.18 6.02
N ALA A 332 -24.69 -24.37 4.86
CA ALA A 332 -24.64 -25.61 4.09
C ALA A 332 -23.22 -25.89 3.57
N LEU A 333 -22.54 -24.86 3.08
CA LEU A 333 -21.16 -24.94 2.66
C LEU A 333 -20.23 -25.35 3.81
N ALA A 334 -20.37 -24.71 4.98
CA ALA A 334 -19.58 -25.03 6.16
C ALA A 334 -19.77 -26.47 6.62
N GLU A 335 -21.01 -26.98 6.58
CA GLU A 335 -21.31 -28.37 6.96
C GLU A 335 -20.69 -29.39 5.97
N LEU A 336 -20.76 -29.10 4.66
CA LEU A 336 -20.12 -29.93 3.64
C LEU A 336 -18.58 -29.90 3.79
N ASN A 337 -18.00 -28.73 4.00
CA ASN A 337 -16.55 -28.58 4.25
C ASN A 337 -16.11 -29.37 5.51
N ALA A 338 -16.91 -29.37 6.57
CA ALA A 338 -16.62 -30.14 7.77
C ALA A 338 -16.68 -31.67 7.52
N ALA A 339 -17.59 -32.12 6.66
CA ALA A 339 -17.66 -33.52 6.25
C ALA A 339 -16.45 -33.89 5.39
N GLN A 340 -16.08 -33.04 4.43
CA GLN A 340 -14.88 -33.20 3.60
C GLN A 340 -13.61 -33.26 4.46
N THR A 341 -13.48 -32.38 5.42
CA THR A 341 -12.36 -32.37 6.37
C THR A 341 -12.23 -33.70 7.12
N ARG A 342 -13.36 -34.25 7.62
CA ARG A 342 -13.34 -35.56 8.31
C ARG A 342 -12.90 -36.70 7.37
N HIS A 343 -13.39 -36.71 6.13
CA HIS A 343 -12.96 -37.65 5.12
C HIS A 343 -11.46 -37.55 4.86
N ASP A 344 -10.96 -36.33 4.54
CA ASP A 344 -9.56 -36.08 4.23
C ASP A 344 -8.64 -36.49 5.38
N MET A 345 -9.02 -36.19 6.62
CA MET A 345 -8.32 -36.66 7.81
C MET A 345 -8.27 -38.18 7.89
N GLY A 346 -9.36 -38.86 7.54
CA GLY A 346 -9.44 -40.32 7.49
C GLY A 346 -8.49 -40.93 6.45
N GLN A 347 -8.31 -40.27 5.33
CA GLN A 347 -7.43 -40.71 4.22
C GLN A 347 -5.97 -40.22 4.34
N GLY A 348 -5.69 -39.31 5.25
CA GLY A 348 -4.36 -38.75 5.45
C GLY A 348 -3.93 -37.73 4.37
N ASN A 349 -4.79 -37.41 3.40
CA ASN A 349 -4.52 -36.38 2.38
C ASN A 349 -5.36 -35.14 2.67
N LEU A 350 -4.72 -34.06 3.13
CA LEU A 350 -5.37 -32.83 3.55
C LEU A 350 -5.16 -31.68 2.58
N THR A 351 -4.65 -31.94 1.39
CA THR A 351 -4.33 -30.91 0.38
C THR A 351 -5.54 -30.03 0.06
N ARG A 352 -6.74 -30.58 0.10
CA ARG A 352 -7.98 -29.85 -0.18
C ARG A 352 -8.40 -28.86 0.89
N LEU A 353 -7.81 -28.91 2.08
CA LEU A 353 -8.04 -27.90 3.12
C LEU A 353 -7.32 -26.58 2.80
N GLY A 354 -6.28 -26.63 2.01
CA GLY A 354 -5.60 -25.45 1.49
C GLY A 354 -6.35 -24.86 0.28
N LYS A 355 -6.16 -23.58 0.05
CA LYS A 355 -6.75 -22.85 -1.07
C LYS A 355 -5.72 -22.63 -2.14
N ASN A 356 -6.11 -22.82 -3.40
CA ASN A 356 -5.25 -22.54 -4.54
C ASN A 356 -3.85 -23.18 -4.41
N MET A 357 -3.80 -24.45 -4.02
CA MET A 357 -2.57 -25.16 -3.69
C MET A 357 -1.69 -25.44 -4.91
N SER A 358 -2.25 -25.43 -6.11
CA SER A 358 -1.58 -25.53 -7.40
C SER A 358 -1.74 -24.29 -8.28
N PHE A 359 -2.12 -23.17 -7.70
CA PHE A 359 -2.20 -21.85 -8.33
C PHE A 359 -3.10 -21.76 -9.57
N GLU A 360 -4.09 -22.63 -9.70
CA GLU A 360 -5.03 -22.62 -10.83
C GLU A 360 -6.12 -21.55 -10.72
N ASP A 361 -6.31 -20.94 -9.55
CA ASP A 361 -7.25 -19.85 -9.33
C ASP A 361 -6.57 -18.49 -9.62
N LEU A 362 -6.96 -17.90 -10.75
CA LEU A 362 -6.46 -16.60 -11.23
C LEU A 362 -7.33 -15.41 -10.78
N SER A 363 -8.31 -15.63 -9.91
CA SER A 363 -9.30 -14.59 -9.54
C SER A 363 -8.66 -13.32 -8.98
N SER A 364 -7.58 -13.46 -8.19
CA SER A 364 -6.85 -12.31 -7.63
C SER A 364 -6.16 -11.43 -8.67
N GLN A 365 -5.90 -11.94 -9.86
CA GLN A 365 -5.27 -11.20 -10.96
C GLN A 365 -6.21 -11.03 -12.17
N GLY A 366 -7.52 -10.96 -11.91
CA GLY A 366 -8.52 -10.66 -12.91
C GLY A 366 -8.80 -11.80 -13.91
N GLY A 367 -8.50 -13.05 -13.53
CA GLY A 367 -8.73 -14.25 -14.34
C GLY A 367 -7.71 -14.48 -15.45
N ASN A 368 -6.60 -13.74 -15.46
CA ASN A 368 -5.57 -13.83 -16.50
C ASN A 368 -4.19 -14.12 -15.90
N THR A 369 -3.34 -14.76 -16.68
CA THR A 369 -1.90 -14.86 -16.36
C THR A 369 -1.24 -13.48 -16.45
N THR A 370 -0.17 -13.28 -15.70
CA THR A 370 0.51 -11.99 -15.67
C THR A 370 1.98 -12.09 -16.13
N SER A 371 2.45 -11.05 -16.80
CA SER A 371 3.87 -10.82 -17.11
C SER A 371 4.47 -9.66 -16.30
N SER A 372 3.75 -9.16 -15.31
CA SER A 372 4.16 -8.06 -14.42
C SER A 372 3.86 -8.38 -12.97
N VAL A 373 3.90 -7.40 -12.07
CA VAL A 373 3.51 -7.59 -10.68
C VAL A 373 1.99 -7.60 -10.59
N ALA A 374 1.43 -8.67 -10.04
CA ALA A 374 0.01 -8.87 -9.79
C ALA A 374 -0.30 -8.97 -8.29
N ASP A 375 -1.57 -8.93 -7.95
CA ASP A 375 -2.04 -9.15 -6.58
C ASP A 375 -1.70 -10.56 -6.10
N VAL A 376 -1.62 -10.72 -4.79
CA VAL A 376 -1.27 -11.99 -4.14
C VAL A 376 -2.29 -13.07 -4.52
N PRO A 377 -1.84 -14.32 -4.77
CA PRO A 377 -2.73 -15.42 -5.12
C PRO A 377 -3.86 -15.62 -4.11
N ALA A 378 -5.06 -15.90 -4.61
CA ALA A 378 -6.23 -16.14 -3.79
C ALA A 378 -5.96 -17.20 -2.72
N GLY A 379 -6.27 -16.89 -1.47
CA GLY A 379 -6.08 -17.79 -0.33
C GLY A 379 -4.68 -17.85 0.27
N TRP A 380 -3.71 -17.15 -0.29
CA TRP A 380 -2.35 -17.05 0.25
C TRP A 380 -2.09 -15.71 0.93
N ASN A 381 -1.21 -15.72 1.92
CA ASN A 381 -0.63 -14.53 2.52
C ASN A 381 0.79 -14.36 1.99
N LEU A 382 1.15 -13.14 1.65
CA LEU A 382 2.50 -12.80 1.25
C LEU A 382 3.07 -11.72 2.16
N TYR A 383 4.30 -11.92 2.59
CA TYR A 383 5.02 -10.95 3.40
C TYR A 383 6.34 -10.62 2.70
N VAL A 384 6.69 -9.36 2.67
CA VAL A 384 7.97 -8.86 2.14
C VAL A 384 8.68 -8.10 3.26
N ARG A 385 9.84 -8.55 3.68
CA ARG A 385 10.58 -8.02 4.85
C ARG A 385 9.70 -7.89 6.10
N GLY A 386 8.86 -8.92 6.35
CA GLY A 386 7.93 -8.93 7.48
C GLY A 386 6.63 -8.12 7.27
N ASN A 387 6.53 -7.27 6.27
CA ASN A 387 5.31 -6.51 5.97
C ASN A 387 4.34 -7.36 5.14
N GLN A 388 3.11 -7.50 5.61
CA GLN A 388 2.07 -8.16 4.83
C GLN A 388 1.68 -7.29 3.64
N VAL A 389 1.65 -7.90 2.47
CA VAL A 389 1.27 -7.27 1.20
C VAL A 389 0.09 -8.03 0.58
N GLN A 390 -0.77 -7.33 -0.14
CA GLN A 390 -1.95 -7.93 -0.75
C GLN A 390 -2.07 -7.55 -2.23
N THR A 391 -1.73 -6.34 -2.57
CA THR A 391 -1.90 -5.78 -3.91
C THR A 391 -0.57 -5.66 -4.65
N ALA A 392 -0.66 -5.55 -5.97
CA ALA A 392 0.50 -5.26 -6.82
C ALA A 392 1.21 -3.97 -6.41
N ASP A 393 0.47 -2.97 -5.93
CA ASP A 393 1.04 -1.71 -5.47
C ASP A 393 1.78 -1.87 -4.14
N ASP A 394 1.26 -2.68 -3.21
CA ASP A 394 1.98 -3.02 -1.98
C ASP A 394 3.31 -3.73 -2.30
N LEU A 395 3.29 -4.66 -3.25
CA LEU A 395 4.49 -5.37 -3.68
C LEU A 395 5.54 -4.40 -4.25
N ARG A 396 5.13 -3.47 -5.11
CA ARG A 396 6.03 -2.44 -5.67
C ARG A 396 6.57 -1.50 -4.59
N ALA A 397 5.73 -1.07 -3.66
CA ALA A 397 6.13 -0.23 -2.52
C ALA A 397 7.18 -0.93 -1.62
N ASN A 398 7.15 -2.27 -1.55
CA ASN A 398 8.12 -3.07 -0.81
C ASN A 398 9.30 -3.58 -1.69
N GLY A 399 9.47 -3.01 -2.88
CA GLY A 399 10.64 -3.22 -3.73
C GLY A 399 10.56 -4.41 -4.69
N ILE A 400 9.39 -5.02 -4.90
CA ILE A 400 9.16 -6.02 -5.93
C ILE A 400 8.68 -5.31 -7.20
N ASN A 401 9.59 -5.02 -8.11
CA ASN A 401 9.32 -4.24 -9.32
C ASN A 401 9.45 -5.05 -10.62
N GLY A 402 9.90 -6.29 -10.52
CA GLY A 402 10.07 -7.18 -11.66
C GLY A 402 8.76 -7.88 -12.06
N TRP A 403 8.67 -9.15 -11.74
CA TRP A 403 7.46 -9.96 -11.97
C TRP A 403 7.08 -10.70 -10.69
N ALA A 404 5.80 -10.74 -10.39
CA ALA A 404 5.24 -11.52 -9.29
C ALA A 404 3.80 -11.92 -9.63
N GLY A 405 3.49 -13.20 -9.64
CA GLY A 405 2.13 -13.65 -9.94
C GLY A 405 2.03 -15.07 -10.47
N ILE A 406 0.85 -15.43 -10.93
CA ILE A 406 0.56 -16.74 -11.52
C ILE A 406 0.72 -16.65 -13.03
N ASN A 407 1.44 -17.62 -13.61
CA ASN A 407 1.68 -17.69 -15.04
C ASN A 407 1.62 -19.13 -15.54
N ALA A 408 1.34 -19.29 -16.83
CA ALA A 408 1.43 -20.55 -17.57
C ALA A 408 2.72 -20.56 -18.38
N ASP A 409 3.81 -21.03 -17.81
CA ASP A 409 5.10 -20.96 -18.51
C ASP A 409 5.53 -22.24 -19.21
N GLY A 410 4.76 -23.32 -19.10
CA GLY A 410 4.97 -24.57 -19.82
C GLY A 410 6.14 -25.42 -19.35
N SER A 411 6.89 -24.99 -18.36
CA SER A 411 8.09 -25.69 -17.89
C SER A 411 7.77 -26.74 -16.80
N GLY A 412 7.28 -27.92 -17.24
CA GLY A 412 7.23 -29.09 -16.35
C GLY A 412 6.32 -28.96 -15.13
N MET A 413 5.19 -28.23 -15.27
CA MET A 413 4.19 -28.11 -14.19
C MET A 413 3.80 -29.46 -13.62
N LYS A 414 3.67 -29.53 -12.31
CA LYS A 414 3.39 -30.80 -11.59
C LYS A 414 1.91 -31.04 -11.42
N ASP A 415 1.12 -29.96 -11.35
CA ASP A 415 -0.33 -30.03 -11.29
C ASP A 415 -0.95 -28.89 -12.12
N GLY A 416 -2.01 -29.18 -12.87
CA GLY A 416 -2.72 -28.21 -13.69
C GLY A 416 -1.90 -27.59 -14.82
N GLN A 417 -2.01 -26.29 -14.98
CA GLN A 417 -1.35 -25.51 -16.05
C GLN A 417 -0.68 -24.22 -15.55
N MET A 418 -0.87 -23.87 -14.29
CA MET A 418 -0.41 -22.61 -13.71
C MET A 418 0.70 -22.85 -12.69
N ILE A 419 1.50 -21.81 -12.48
CA ILE A 419 2.59 -21.79 -11.52
C ILE A 419 2.71 -20.40 -10.94
N TYR A 420 2.96 -20.30 -9.64
CA TYR A 420 3.28 -19.02 -9.01
C TYR A 420 4.78 -18.78 -8.97
N GLY A 421 5.19 -17.55 -9.17
CA GLY A 421 6.58 -17.17 -9.03
C GLY A 421 6.81 -15.70 -8.82
N ILE A 422 8.05 -15.38 -8.43
CA ILE A 422 8.55 -14.02 -8.32
C ILE A 422 9.92 -13.95 -8.97
N TRP A 423 10.11 -12.92 -9.79
CA TRP A 423 11.38 -12.47 -10.31
C TRP A 423 11.63 -11.02 -9.92
N ASN A 424 12.80 -10.73 -9.41
CA ASN A 424 13.21 -9.35 -9.10
C ASN A 424 14.72 -9.22 -9.24
N SER A 425 15.24 -8.00 -9.46
CA SER A 425 16.69 -7.77 -9.56
C SER A 425 17.46 -8.00 -8.25
N GLY A 426 16.78 -8.18 -7.17
CA GLY A 426 17.24 -8.75 -5.91
C GLY A 426 16.01 -9.24 -5.17
N ILE A 427 15.91 -10.54 -4.90
CA ILE A 427 14.79 -11.06 -4.11
C ILE A 427 15.03 -10.70 -2.65
N PRO A 428 14.12 -9.90 -2.05
CA PRO A 428 14.17 -9.62 -0.62
C PRO A 428 13.74 -10.85 0.18
N GLU A 429 13.74 -10.74 1.50
CA GLU A 429 13.06 -11.70 2.34
C GLU A 429 11.56 -11.73 2.01
N ILE A 430 11.07 -12.90 1.60
CA ILE A 430 9.68 -13.15 1.22
C ILE A 430 9.17 -14.35 1.99
N GLU A 431 7.93 -14.29 2.47
CA GLU A 431 7.20 -15.45 2.95
C GLU A 431 5.85 -15.53 2.25
N LEU A 432 5.61 -16.63 1.53
CA LEU A 432 4.32 -17.00 0.98
C LEU A 432 3.75 -18.11 1.85
N SER A 433 2.61 -17.90 2.50
CA SER A 433 2.08 -18.85 3.48
C SER A 433 0.56 -18.98 3.49
N GLN A 434 0.10 -20.13 3.97
CA GLN A 434 -1.29 -20.39 4.36
C GLN A 434 -1.33 -21.03 5.75
N THR A 435 -2.48 -20.87 6.43
CA THR A 435 -2.78 -21.56 7.68
C THR A 435 -4.05 -22.38 7.53
N ILE A 436 -3.98 -23.65 7.81
CA ILE A 436 -5.13 -24.54 7.96
C ILE A 436 -5.34 -24.88 9.42
N SER A 437 -6.59 -25.11 9.81
CA SER A 437 -6.97 -25.34 11.21
C SER A 437 -7.92 -26.56 11.34
N GLY A 438 -8.19 -26.97 12.59
CA GLY A 438 -9.01 -28.14 12.88
C GLY A 438 -8.28 -29.47 12.70
N LEU A 439 -6.95 -29.45 12.70
CA LEU A 439 -6.11 -30.62 12.54
C LEU A 439 -5.97 -31.40 13.85
N GLU A 440 -5.83 -32.69 13.73
CA GLU A 440 -5.47 -33.56 14.87
C GLU A 440 -3.99 -33.40 15.22
N THR A 441 -3.66 -33.64 16.47
CA THR A 441 -2.26 -33.71 16.90
C THR A 441 -1.53 -34.82 16.15
N GLY A 442 -0.38 -34.48 15.58
CA GLY A 442 0.44 -35.44 14.84
C GLY A 442 1.40 -34.78 13.86
N THR A 443 2.13 -35.63 13.16
CA THR A 443 3.07 -35.23 12.10
C THR A 443 2.35 -35.13 10.76
N TYR A 444 2.64 -34.07 10.07
CA TYR A 444 2.20 -33.77 8.71
C TYR A 444 3.40 -33.54 7.81
N ILE A 445 3.27 -33.93 6.55
CA ILE A 445 4.27 -33.70 5.53
C ILE A 445 3.73 -32.62 4.59
N VAL A 446 4.41 -31.50 4.53
CA VAL A 446 4.17 -30.46 3.54
C VAL A 446 5.09 -30.72 2.35
N GLN A 447 4.53 -30.79 1.19
CA GLN A 447 5.26 -30.99 -0.06
C GLN A 447 4.95 -29.86 -1.04
N ALA A 448 5.91 -29.48 -1.86
CA ALA A 448 5.72 -28.60 -3.01
C ALA A 448 6.74 -28.91 -4.09
N ALA A 449 6.42 -28.51 -5.31
CA ALA A 449 7.37 -28.55 -6.42
C ALA A 449 7.95 -27.14 -6.63
N MET A 450 9.26 -27.01 -6.62
CA MET A 450 9.94 -25.72 -6.71
C MET A 450 11.02 -25.72 -7.77
N MET A 451 11.22 -24.52 -8.33
CA MET A 451 12.29 -24.21 -9.25
C MET A 451 12.88 -22.85 -8.89
N VAL A 452 14.20 -22.73 -8.92
CA VAL A 452 14.90 -21.48 -8.67
C VAL A 452 15.91 -21.24 -9.76
N GLY A 453 16.13 -19.98 -10.10
CA GLY A 453 17.13 -19.61 -11.07
C GLY A 453 17.79 -18.28 -10.73
N ALA A 454 18.98 -18.11 -11.26
CA ALA A 454 19.68 -16.84 -11.27
C ALA A 454 19.78 -16.35 -12.71
N ASN A 455 19.37 -15.13 -12.97
CA ASN A 455 19.56 -14.51 -14.28
C ASN A 455 20.97 -13.96 -14.43
N GLY A 456 21.60 -14.25 -15.56
CA GLY A 456 22.86 -13.63 -15.98
C GLY A 456 24.12 -14.15 -15.25
N ASN A 457 25.11 -14.43 -16.00
CA ASN A 457 26.51 -14.75 -15.65
C ASN A 457 26.80 -15.50 -14.34
N GLY A 458 26.00 -16.49 -14.03
CA GLY A 458 26.35 -17.65 -13.24
C GLY A 458 26.93 -17.36 -11.87
N SER A 459 26.21 -17.36 -10.85
CA SER A 459 26.67 -17.75 -9.52
C SER A 459 25.91 -17.14 -8.33
N ARG A 460 24.67 -16.68 -8.52
CA ARG A 460 23.91 -16.24 -7.36
C ARG A 460 22.74 -17.17 -7.15
N ARG A 461 22.81 -17.93 -6.08
CA ARG A 461 21.77 -18.84 -5.65
C ARG A 461 20.87 -18.08 -4.70
N THR A 462 19.63 -17.88 -5.11
CA THR A 462 18.59 -17.47 -4.16
C THR A 462 18.26 -18.68 -3.30
N THR A 463 18.38 -18.54 -2.00
CA THR A 463 17.98 -19.60 -1.07
C THR A 463 16.49 -19.50 -0.82
N GLN A 464 15.74 -20.50 -1.26
CA GLN A 464 14.31 -20.65 -0.94
C GLN A 464 14.11 -21.87 -0.09
N ARG A 465 13.16 -21.78 0.81
CA ARG A 465 12.85 -22.81 1.79
C ARG A 465 11.35 -23.07 1.83
N ILE A 466 10.97 -24.32 1.68
CA ILE A 466 9.62 -24.75 2.03
C ILE A 466 9.57 -25.02 3.54
N PHE A 467 8.48 -24.69 4.16
CA PHE A 467 8.30 -24.89 5.61
C PHE A 467 6.89 -25.36 5.95
N GLY A 468 6.77 -25.95 7.12
CA GLY A 468 5.49 -26.23 7.78
C GLY A 468 5.54 -25.78 9.24
N ASN A 469 4.36 -25.45 9.77
CA ASN A 469 4.12 -25.10 11.17
C ASN A 469 4.83 -23.86 11.70
N LEU A 470 4.35 -22.68 11.28
CA LEU A 470 4.78 -21.38 11.82
C LEU A 470 4.06 -20.95 13.10
N ASN A 471 3.20 -21.78 13.67
CA ASN A 471 2.41 -21.40 14.85
C ASN A 471 3.26 -21.08 16.07
N VAL A 472 4.50 -21.48 16.05
CA VAL A 472 5.46 -21.26 17.10
C VAL A 472 6.50 -20.26 16.65
N LYS A 473 6.05 -19.02 16.44
CA LYS A 473 6.95 -17.90 16.19
C LYS A 473 7.47 -17.33 17.50
N PHE A 474 8.78 -17.30 17.63
CA PHE A 474 9.39 -16.39 18.56
C PHE A 474 9.40 -15.01 17.91
N PHE A 475 8.63 -14.06 18.44
CA PHE A 475 8.69 -12.70 17.98
C PHE A 475 9.92 -12.03 18.56
N SER A 476 10.85 -11.58 17.71
CA SER A 476 11.77 -10.53 18.07
C SER A 476 11.10 -9.17 17.80
N GLN A 477 11.42 -8.15 18.54
CA GLN A 477 10.89 -6.79 18.35
C GLN A 477 11.27 -6.19 16.99
N GLU A 478 12.27 -6.71 16.34
CA GLU A 478 12.77 -6.25 15.04
C GLU A 478 11.98 -6.81 13.85
N GLY A 479 10.82 -7.41 14.08
CA GLY A 479 9.93 -7.87 13.00
C GLY A 479 10.45 -9.05 12.19
N GLY A 480 11.59 -9.60 12.54
CA GLY A 480 12.11 -10.80 11.92
C GLY A 480 11.27 -12.02 12.27
N TYR A 481 10.85 -12.76 11.27
CA TYR A 481 10.30 -14.09 11.46
C TYR A 481 11.39 -14.98 12.04
N ASN A 482 11.43 -15.13 13.35
CA ASN A 482 12.15 -16.23 13.91
C ASN A 482 11.42 -17.50 13.49
N THR A 483 12.10 -18.28 12.72
CA THR A 483 11.67 -19.51 12.14
C THR A 483 10.95 -20.37 13.13
N ALA A 484 9.97 -21.03 12.58
CA ALA A 484 9.33 -22.13 13.25
C ALA A 484 10.38 -23.05 13.86
N LEU A 485 9.98 -23.63 14.94
CA LEU A 485 10.61 -24.66 15.70
C LEU A 485 11.42 -25.69 14.96
N LEU A 486 10.96 -26.07 13.80
CA LEU A 486 11.51 -27.17 13.02
C LEU A 486 12.50 -26.69 11.95
N ASP A 487 12.87 -25.41 11.96
CA ASP A 487 13.76 -24.82 10.95
C ASP A 487 15.08 -25.61 10.77
N PRO A 488 15.78 -26.02 11.81
CA PRO A 488 16.99 -26.82 11.64
C PRO A 488 16.74 -28.27 11.18
N GLN A 489 15.52 -28.76 11.34
CA GLN A 489 15.19 -30.16 11.14
C GLN A 489 14.39 -30.43 9.88
N GLU A 490 13.47 -29.50 9.57
CA GLU A 490 12.38 -29.73 8.65
C GLU A 490 12.33 -28.74 7.47
N VAL A 491 13.29 -27.84 7.38
CA VAL A 491 13.35 -26.88 6.27
C VAL A 491 14.23 -27.42 5.17
N TRP A 492 13.63 -27.67 4.03
CA TRP A 492 14.35 -28.01 2.83
C TRP A 492 14.72 -26.74 2.07
N SER A 493 15.97 -26.60 1.61
CA SER A 493 16.44 -25.42 0.88
C SER A 493 17.38 -25.82 -0.26
N PHE A 494 17.54 -24.92 -1.23
CA PHE A 494 18.54 -25.01 -2.28
C PHE A 494 19.93 -24.54 -1.84
N GLU A 495 20.09 -24.18 -0.57
CA GLU A 495 21.37 -23.74 0.00
C GLU A 495 22.42 -24.84 -0.09
N GLY A 496 23.64 -24.49 -0.49
CA GLY A 496 24.76 -25.44 -0.59
C GLY A 496 24.76 -26.36 -1.79
N LEU A 497 23.82 -26.23 -2.74
CA LEU A 497 23.89 -26.95 -4.01
C LEU A 497 25.01 -26.35 -4.88
N GLU A 498 25.92 -27.18 -5.36
CA GLU A 498 27.08 -26.77 -6.16
C GLU A 498 26.69 -26.39 -7.58
N GLU A 499 25.67 -27.03 -8.13
CA GLU A 499 25.16 -26.75 -9.47
C GLU A 499 23.91 -25.86 -9.39
N PRO A 500 23.72 -24.96 -10.33
CA PRO A 500 22.46 -24.24 -10.44
C PRO A 500 21.36 -25.29 -10.63
N VAL A 501 20.35 -25.26 -9.76
CA VAL A 501 19.12 -26.01 -10.03
C VAL A 501 18.65 -25.50 -11.38
N THR A 502 18.56 -26.41 -12.34
CA THR A 502 18.25 -26.02 -13.71
C THR A 502 16.89 -25.34 -13.76
N ASP A 503 16.78 -24.24 -14.46
CA ASP A 503 15.55 -23.50 -14.76
C ASP A 503 14.59 -24.29 -15.68
N THR A 504 14.74 -25.60 -15.75
CA THR A 504 14.01 -26.46 -16.69
C THR A 504 13.05 -27.43 -16.03
N GLU A 505 13.19 -27.73 -14.74
CA GLU A 505 12.34 -28.71 -14.06
C GLU A 505 12.03 -28.31 -12.60
N LEU A 506 10.75 -28.43 -12.23
CA LEU A 506 10.31 -28.31 -10.85
C LEU A 506 10.79 -29.53 -10.04
N GLN A 507 11.47 -29.28 -8.94
CA GLN A 507 11.92 -30.31 -8.01
C GLN A 507 10.94 -30.47 -6.85
N GLU A 508 10.55 -31.70 -6.56
CA GLU A 508 9.73 -32.00 -5.40
C GLU A 508 10.55 -31.89 -4.11
N MET A 509 10.01 -31.09 -3.19
CA MET A 509 10.56 -30.86 -1.87
C MET A 509 9.54 -31.21 -0.82
N SER A 510 9.99 -31.61 0.36
CA SER A 510 9.11 -31.93 1.48
C SER A 510 9.71 -31.50 2.81
N VAL A 511 8.86 -31.12 3.72
CA VAL A 511 9.19 -30.81 5.10
C VAL A 511 8.17 -31.47 6.03
N ARG A 512 8.64 -31.93 7.19
CA ARG A 512 7.80 -32.50 8.24
C ARG A 512 7.41 -31.41 9.22
N ALA A 513 6.16 -31.41 9.67
CA ALA A 513 5.66 -30.48 10.66
C ALA A 513 4.86 -31.21 11.74
N PHE A 514 5.15 -30.97 12.99
CA PHE A 514 4.38 -31.54 14.10
C PHE A 514 3.31 -30.55 14.56
N VAL A 515 2.05 -30.93 14.44
CA VAL A 515 0.87 -30.16 14.86
C VAL A 515 0.47 -30.59 16.26
N PHE A 516 0.36 -29.62 17.17
CA PHE A 516 -0.02 -29.89 18.56
C PHE A 516 -1.12 -28.95 19.08
N ASP A 517 -1.44 -27.88 18.34
CA ASP A 517 -2.47 -26.89 18.68
C ASP A 517 -3.67 -26.87 17.71
N GLY A 518 -3.68 -27.83 16.78
CA GLY A 518 -4.74 -27.96 15.78
C GLY A 518 -4.57 -27.10 14.55
N THR A 519 -3.42 -26.38 14.39
CA THR A 519 -3.18 -25.51 13.24
C THR A 519 -1.85 -25.85 12.57
N LEU A 520 -1.80 -25.69 11.25
CA LEU A 520 -0.59 -25.84 10.45
C LEU A 520 -0.47 -24.62 9.54
N THR A 521 0.57 -23.82 9.77
CA THR A 521 1.00 -22.78 8.84
C THR A 521 2.15 -23.34 8.00
N PHE A 522 2.03 -23.22 6.70
CA PHE A 522 3.00 -23.78 5.77
C PHE A 522 3.21 -22.84 4.57
N GLY A 523 4.29 -23.03 3.86
CA GLY A 523 4.55 -22.23 2.68
C GLY A 523 5.99 -22.27 2.20
N LEU A 524 6.37 -21.19 1.54
CA LEU A 524 7.69 -20.92 0.99
C LEU A 524 8.28 -19.67 1.62
N ARG A 525 9.58 -19.69 1.92
CA ARG A 525 10.33 -18.55 2.40
C ARG A 525 11.62 -18.36 1.60
N THR A 526 11.97 -17.11 1.31
CA THR A 526 13.31 -16.74 0.82
C THR A 526 14.12 -16.14 1.96
N ASN A 527 15.44 -16.29 1.88
CA ASN A 527 16.35 -15.67 2.84
C ASN A 527 17.09 -14.51 2.17
N GLY A 528 16.63 -13.28 2.40
CA GLY A 528 17.20 -12.05 1.84
C GLY A 528 18.64 -11.78 2.25
N ASP A 529 19.05 -12.19 3.45
CA ASP A 529 20.39 -11.94 3.99
C ASP A 529 21.46 -12.75 3.27
N ILE A 530 21.14 -13.97 2.86
CA ILE A 530 22.09 -14.80 2.07
C ILE A 530 22.27 -14.20 0.67
N ALA A 531 21.23 -13.65 0.08
CA ALA A 531 21.35 -12.93 -1.20
C ALA A 531 22.23 -11.67 -1.08
N ALA A 532 22.20 -10.99 0.06
CA ALA A 532 23.09 -9.86 0.36
C ALA A 532 24.54 -10.30 0.65
N ALA A 533 24.73 -11.37 1.42
CA ALA A 533 26.05 -11.90 1.77
C ALA A 533 26.80 -12.52 0.58
N ASN A 534 26.08 -13.04 -0.41
CA ASN A 534 26.65 -13.59 -1.66
C ASN A 534 26.90 -12.53 -2.74
N ARG A 535 26.67 -11.26 -2.47
CA ARG A 535 27.09 -10.15 -3.32
C ARG A 535 28.63 -10.02 -3.25
N THR A 536 29.33 -10.75 -4.07
CA THR A 536 30.76 -10.51 -4.22
C THR A 536 30.96 -9.19 -4.93
N GLU A 537 31.82 -8.33 -4.41
CA GLU A 537 32.16 -6.99 -4.92
C GLU A 537 32.56 -6.93 -6.40
N SER A 538 32.81 -8.07 -7.05
CA SER A 538 33.30 -8.13 -8.42
C SER A 538 32.22 -7.99 -9.51
N ASN A 539 30.92 -7.97 -9.18
CA ASN A 539 29.84 -7.96 -10.17
C ASN A 539 28.80 -6.85 -10.01
N GLY A 540 29.13 -5.76 -9.38
CA GLY A 540 28.55 -4.41 -9.44
C GLY A 540 27.04 -4.20 -9.50
N ALA A 541 26.22 -5.18 -9.74
CA ALA A 541 24.75 -5.07 -9.76
C ALA A 541 24.14 -6.21 -8.95
N GLY A 542 23.14 -5.92 -8.16
CA GLY A 542 22.36 -6.90 -7.45
C GLY A 542 21.93 -8.02 -8.42
N GLY A 543 22.24 -9.25 -8.08
CA GLY A 543 21.91 -10.38 -8.95
C GLY A 543 20.42 -10.60 -9.00
N ASP A 544 19.89 -10.63 -10.21
CA ASP A 544 18.51 -11.03 -10.45
C ASP A 544 18.31 -12.43 -9.93
N GLY A 545 17.22 -12.65 -9.22
CA GLY A 545 16.81 -13.94 -8.74
C GLY A 545 15.34 -14.17 -9.04
N TRP A 546 14.97 -15.42 -9.17
CA TRP A 546 13.59 -15.81 -9.29
C TRP A 546 13.35 -17.19 -8.70
N PHE A 547 12.13 -17.44 -8.32
CA PHE A 547 11.63 -18.75 -8.00
C PHE A 547 10.27 -18.99 -8.63
N LYS A 548 9.94 -20.25 -8.79
CA LYS A 548 8.59 -20.71 -9.12
C LYS A 548 8.22 -21.85 -8.20
N VAL A 549 6.95 -21.95 -7.86
CA VAL A 549 6.41 -22.97 -6.98
C VAL A 549 5.04 -23.43 -7.47
N ASP A 550 4.80 -24.73 -7.31
CA ASP A 550 3.57 -25.38 -7.71
C ASP A 550 3.25 -26.57 -6.78
N ASN A 551 2.02 -27.05 -6.84
CA ASN A 551 1.57 -28.32 -6.28
C ASN A 551 1.92 -28.51 -4.80
N PHE A 552 1.49 -27.55 -3.94
CA PHE A 552 1.53 -27.79 -2.50
C PHE A 552 0.61 -28.95 -2.12
N ARG A 553 1.12 -29.85 -1.29
CA ARG A 553 0.37 -31.00 -0.76
C ARG A 553 0.59 -31.13 0.74
N ILE A 554 -0.47 -31.53 1.45
CA ILE A 554 -0.45 -31.77 2.89
C ILE A 554 -0.87 -33.20 3.15
N LEU A 555 0.03 -33.99 3.72
CA LEU A 555 -0.20 -35.39 4.04
C LEU A 555 -0.10 -35.63 5.54
N LYS A 556 -1.05 -36.34 6.13
CA LYS A 556 -1.01 -36.73 7.53
C LYS A 556 -0.25 -38.04 7.68
N GLU A 557 0.80 -38.05 8.47
CA GLU A 557 1.53 -39.25 8.80
C GLU A 557 1.00 -39.93 10.09
N GLY A 558 0.40 -39.13 10.96
CA GLY A 558 -0.07 -39.57 12.27
C GLY A 558 0.84 -39.07 13.39
N TYR A 559 0.68 -39.63 14.58
CA TYR A 559 1.54 -39.26 15.71
C TYR A 559 2.90 -39.94 15.60
N VAL A 560 3.95 -39.16 15.49
CA VAL A 560 5.35 -39.63 15.49
C VAL A 560 6.04 -39.11 16.76
N GLN A 561 6.45 -40.04 17.63
CA GLN A 561 7.05 -39.71 18.93
C GLN A 561 8.34 -38.89 18.80
N GLU A 562 9.17 -39.21 17.80
CA GLU A 562 10.43 -38.48 17.55
C GLU A 562 10.18 -37.02 17.19
N ASP A 563 9.20 -36.72 16.35
CA ASP A 563 8.87 -35.35 15.94
C ASP A 563 8.31 -34.56 17.12
N ALA A 564 7.40 -35.18 17.90
CA ALA A 564 6.86 -34.55 19.11
C ALA A 564 7.96 -34.21 20.12
N LEU A 565 8.90 -35.15 20.35
CA LEU A 565 10.03 -34.93 21.25
C LEU A 565 11.02 -33.89 20.70
N ALA A 566 11.22 -33.81 19.38
CA ALA A 566 12.04 -32.77 18.77
C ALA A 566 11.47 -31.36 19.05
N VAL A 567 10.16 -31.20 18.89
CA VAL A 567 9.47 -29.95 19.23
C VAL A 567 9.58 -29.63 20.72
N TYR A 568 9.36 -30.62 21.57
CA TYR A 568 9.51 -30.47 23.01
C TYR A 568 10.94 -30.02 23.38
N GLU A 569 11.96 -30.71 22.87
CA GLU A 569 13.36 -30.39 23.18
C GLU A 569 13.77 -29.01 22.67
N HIS A 570 13.23 -28.60 21.57
CA HIS A 570 13.47 -27.22 21.06
C HIS A 570 12.99 -26.16 22.04
N PHE A 571 11.73 -26.24 22.52
CA PHE A 571 11.21 -25.28 23.49
C PHE A 571 11.94 -25.36 24.82
N ARG A 572 12.25 -26.59 25.26
CA ARG A 572 13.00 -26.82 26.47
C ARG A 572 14.38 -26.18 26.41
N SER A 573 15.12 -26.44 25.32
CA SER A 573 16.47 -25.90 25.11
C SER A 573 16.45 -24.38 24.96
N ALA A 574 15.48 -23.83 24.23
CA ALA A 574 15.33 -22.39 24.06
C ALA A 574 15.05 -21.68 25.41
N LEU A 575 14.21 -22.25 26.27
CA LEU A 575 13.99 -21.71 27.62
C LEU A 575 15.23 -21.85 28.50
N ASP A 576 15.93 -22.99 28.45
CA ASP A 576 17.16 -23.24 29.21
C ASP A 576 18.27 -22.26 28.79
N GLU A 577 18.34 -21.90 27.50
CA GLU A 577 19.25 -20.89 26.99
C GLU A 577 18.89 -19.48 27.50
N LEU A 578 17.62 -19.10 27.45
CA LEU A 578 17.16 -17.81 27.95
C LEU A 578 17.37 -17.66 29.48
N LEU A 579 17.32 -18.75 30.24
CA LEU A 579 17.63 -18.73 31.68
C LEU A 579 19.12 -18.46 31.99
N ARG A 580 19.99 -18.37 30.99
CA ARG A 580 21.38 -17.96 31.15
C ARG A 580 21.57 -16.46 31.05
N GLU A 581 20.57 -15.77 30.55
CA GLU A 581 20.53 -14.33 30.47
C GLU A 581 20.04 -13.73 31.81
N GLN A 582 20.25 -12.44 31.98
CA GLN A 582 19.69 -11.71 33.13
C GLN A 582 18.18 -11.53 32.93
N LEU A 583 17.40 -11.88 33.94
CA LEU A 583 15.95 -11.74 33.95
C LEU A 583 15.42 -11.69 35.36
N GLN A 584 14.13 -11.35 35.52
CA GLN A 584 13.49 -11.29 36.82
C GLN A 584 13.58 -12.65 37.56
N GLN A 585 14.06 -12.66 38.80
CA GLN A 585 14.25 -13.87 39.59
C GLN A 585 12.96 -14.72 39.74
N ALA A 586 11.82 -14.07 39.89
CA ALA A 586 10.54 -14.77 39.96
C ALA A 586 10.17 -15.51 38.66
N VAL A 587 10.52 -14.92 37.50
CA VAL A 587 10.34 -15.55 36.20
C VAL A 587 11.32 -16.69 35.99
N PHE A 588 12.57 -16.51 36.44
CA PHE A 588 13.58 -17.57 36.46
C PHE A 588 13.09 -18.79 37.26
N ASP A 589 12.68 -18.57 38.52
CA ASP A 589 12.24 -19.62 39.44
C ASP A 589 11.01 -20.39 38.89
N GLU A 590 10.04 -19.67 38.35
CA GLU A 590 8.85 -20.24 37.73
C GLU A 590 9.21 -21.10 36.49
N THR A 591 10.11 -20.61 35.64
CA THR A 591 10.55 -21.30 34.44
C THR A 591 11.38 -22.54 34.77
N ALA A 592 12.32 -22.42 35.71
CA ALA A 592 13.10 -23.56 36.19
C ALA A 592 12.22 -24.66 36.78
N ALA A 593 11.21 -24.30 37.59
CA ALA A 593 10.25 -25.24 38.13
C ALA A 593 9.36 -25.89 37.03
N LEU A 594 9.05 -25.14 35.97
CA LEU A 594 8.33 -25.68 34.80
C LEU A 594 9.20 -26.68 34.04
N LEU A 595 10.47 -26.38 33.78
CA LEU A 595 11.42 -27.27 33.11
C LEU A 595 11.63 -28.58 33.89
N ASP A 596 11.69 -28.51 35.22
CA ASP A 596 11.80 -29.70 36.07
C ASP A 596 10.51 -30.55 36.03
N LYS A 597 9.35 -29.92 36.00
CA LYS A 597 8.06 -30.58 36.01
C LYS A 597 7.67 -31.22 34.68
N THR A 598 8.14 -30.65 33.56
CA THR A 598 7.75 -31.05 32.20
C THR A 598 8.81 -31.93 31.54
N THR A 599 9.40 -32.87 32.23
CA THR A 599 10.38 -33.78 31.66
C THR A 599 9.69 -34.86 30.82
N CYS A 600 9.96 -34.92 29.52
CA CYS A 600 9.45 -35.90 28.59
C CYS A 600 10.58 -36.72 27.96
N GLY A 601 10.26 -37.96 27.49
CA GLY A 601 11.18 -38.86 26.81
C GLY A 601 10.42 -39.90 26.00
N GLN A 602 11.15 -40.88 25.44
CA GLN A 602 10.59 -41.92 24.56
C GLN A 602 9.46 -42.75 25.18
N SER A 603 9.35 -42.77 26.52
CA SER A 603 8.29 -43.47 27.24
C SER A 603 7.10 -42.59 27.61
N SER A 604 7.16 -41.32 27.31
CA SER A 604 6.06 -40.38 27.57
C SER A 604 4.93 -40.61 26.59
N THR A 605 3.70 -40.42 27.07
CA THR A 605 2.53 -40.51 26.19
C THR A 605 2.41 -39.27 25.31
N ALA A 606 1.68 -39.36 24.21
CA ALA A 606 1.41 -38.24 23.32
C ALA A 606 0.84 -37.00 24.07
N ASP A 607 -0.13 -37.26 24.93
CA ASP A 607 -0.78 -36.21 25.74
C ASP A 607 0.20 -35.51 26.69
N GLU A 608 1.11 -36.26 27.31
CA GLU A 608 2.15 -35.70 28.19
C GLU A 608 3.11 -34.81 27.41
N VAL A 609 3.58 -35.25 26.24
CA VAL A 609 4.50 -34.48 25.40
C VAL A 609 3.83 -33.21 24.91
N VAL A 610 2.59 -33.31 24.40
CA VAL A 610 1.82 -32.16 23.92
C VAL A 610 1.52 -31.17 25.03
N ALA A 611 1.15 -31.64 26.22
CA ALA A 611 0.92 -30.77 27.38
C ALA A 611 2.22 -30.05 27.80
N ALA A 612 3.35 -30.75 27.75
CA ALA A 612 4.66 -30.15 28.01
C ALA A 612 5.00 -29.07 26.97
N ILE A 613 4.87 -29.37 25.67
CA ILE A 613 5.10 -28.38 24.58
C ILE A 613 4.27 -27.14 24.82
N LYS A 614 2.96 -27.29 25.04
CA LYS A 614 2.06 -26.14 25.27
C LYS A 614 2.45 -25.31 26.49
N SER A 615 2.88 -25.97 27.55
CA SER A 615 3.31 -25.28 28.78
C SER A 615 4.61 -24.52 28.60
N LEU A 616 5.60 -25.14 27.93
CA LEU A 616 6.89 -24.51 27.63
C LEU A 616 6.71 -23.34 26.65
N MET A 617 5.93 -23.54 25.58
CA MET A 617 5.59 -22.46 24.62
C MET A 617 4.89 -21.30 25.31
N GLY A 618 3.92 -21.58 26.20
CA GLY A 618 3.22 -20.56 26.96
C GLY A 618 4.12 -19.72 27.88
N MET A 619 5.25 -20.27 28.35
CA MET A 619 6.23 -19.57 29.17
C MET A 619 7.15 -18.63 28.35
N MET A 620 7.42 -18.97 27.08
CA MET A 620 8.38 -18.26 26.22
C MET A 620 8.18 -16.73 26.17
N PRO A 621 6.97 -16.19 25.92
CA PRO A 621 6.78 -14.75 25.84
C PRO A 621 7.18 -14.03 27.13
N LYS A 622 6.84 -14.62 28.28
CA LYS A 622 7.13 -14.07 29.60
C LYS A 622 8.64 -14.02 29.87
N VAL A 623 9.35 -15.08 29.54
CA VAL A 623 10.81 -15.14 29.74
C VAL A 623 11.50 -14.16 28.81
N LYS A 624 11.10 -14.13 27.53
CA LYS A 624 11.68 -13.19 26.56
C LYS A 624 11.46 -11.73 26.94
N SER A 625 10.24 -11.36 27.33
CA SER A 625 9.92 -10.01 27.78
C SER A 625 10.80 -9.61 28.98
N SER A 626 10.98 -10.52 29.93
CA SER A 626 11.84 -10.27 31.10
C SER A 626 13.31 -10.10 30.70
N VAL A 627 13.85 -10.99 29.87
CA VAL A 627 15.24 -10.90 29.38
C VAL A 627 15.46 -9.58 28.65
N GLU A 628 14.54 -9.23 27.74
CA GLU A 628 14.62 -7.98 26.97
C GLU A 628 14.58 -6.73 27.86
N ALA A 629 13.72 -6.72 28.88
CA ALA A 629 13.67 -5.61 29.83
C ALA A 629 15.02 -5.41 30.53
N TYR A 630 15.65 -6.50 31.01
CA TYR A 630 16.96 -6.43 31.66
C TYR A 630 18.09 -6.05 30.69
N GLN A 631 18.05 -6.53 29.45
CA GLN A 631 18.99 -6.11 28.40
C GLN A 631 18.86 -4.62 28.08
N ASN A 632 17.63 -4.09 28.04
CA ASN A 632 17.40 -2.66 27.83
C ASN A 632 17.86 -1.84 29.04
N LEU A 633 17.70 -2.33 30.28
CA LEU A 633 18.24 -1.68 31.48
C LEU A 633 19.76 -1.64 31.43
N GLN A 634 20.43 -2.73 31.06
CA GLN A 634 21.89 -2.76 30.93
C GLN A 634 22.37 -1.73 29.90
N LYS A 635 21.73 -1.68 28.72
CA LYS A 635 22.07 -0.67 27.71
C LYS A 635 21.90 0.76 28.23
N ALA A 636 20.83 1.00 28.99
CA ALA A 636 20.59 2.31 29.59
C ALA A 636 21.65 2.68 30.65
N ILE A 637 22.09 1.71 31.46
CA ILE A 637 23.18 1.88 32.43
C ILE A 637 24.50 2.20 31.71
N ASP A 638 24.86 1.42 30.69
CA ASP A 638 26.08 1.63 29.90
C ASP A 638 26.09 3.03 29.28
N GLN A 639 24.98 3.43 28.66
CA GLN A 639 24.81 4.78 28.09
C GLN A 639 24.90 5.88 29.18
N ALA A 640 24.35 5.62 30.36
CA ALA A 640 24.40 6.57 31.47
C ALA A 640 25.83 6.78 31.99
N TYR A 641 26.64 5.73 31.98
CA TYR A 641 28.08 5.88 32.32
C TYR A 641 28.84 6.68 31.27
N ASP A 642 28.58 6.44 29.97
CA ASP A 642 29.19 7.24 28.90
C ASP A 642 28.80 8.72 29.05
N ASN A 643 27.52 8.98 29.30
CA ASN A 643 27.01 10.33 29.56
C ASN A 643 27.66 10.95 30.81
N LEU A 644 27.81 10.22 31.92
CA LEU A 644 28.45 10.69 33.12
C LEU A 644 29.93 11.02 32.87
N TYR A 645 30.65 10.21 32.10
CA TYR A 645 32.02 10.46 31.72
C TYR A 645 32.18 11.77 30.97
N GLU A 646 31.34 12.02 29.99
CA GLU A 646 31.34 13.23 29.16
C GLU A 646 31.06 14.49 30.01
N TYR A 647 30.08 14.42 30.92
CA TYR A 647 29.64 15.55 31.75
C TYR A 647 30.13 15.50 33.19
N SER A 648 31.23 14.79 33.44
CA SER A 648 31.76 14.56 34.82
C SER A 648 32.11 15.81 35.61
N ASN A 649 32.35 16.92 34.94
CA ASN A 649 32.68 18.22 35.56
C ASN A 649 31.43 19.05 35.94
N TYR A 650 30.23 18.59 35.61
CA TYR A 650 28.98 19.30 35.88
C TYR A 650 28.54 19.09 37.33
N ALA A 651 27.88 20.09 37.93
CA ALA A 651 27.46 20.03 39.32
C ALA A 651 26.53 18.84 39.65
N GLY A 652 25.72 18.39 38.69
CA GLY A 652 24.81 17.24 38.80
C GLY A 652 25.48 15.87 38.74
N ALA A 653 26.78 15.78 38.42
CA ALA A 653 27.46 14.50 38.17
C ALA A 653 27.36 13.51 39.32
N GLY A 654 27.46 13.98 40.57
CA GLY A 654 27.33 13.13 41.77
C GLY A 654 25.94 12.53 41.90
N ALA A 655 24.87 13.31 41.72
CA ALA A 655 23.49 12.84 41.82
C ALA A 655 23.16 11.86 40.69
N PHE A 656 23.66 12.12 39.48
CA PHE A 656 23.48 11.19 38.34
C PHE A 656 24.21 9.87 38.55
N ASN A 657 25.43 9.91 39.11
CA ASN A 657 26.17 8.69 39.49
C ASN A 657 25.41 7.88 40.55
N ASP A 658 24.80 8.50 41.55
CA ASP A 658 23.98 7.79 42.55
C ASP A 658 22.76 7.11 41.91
N LEU A 659 22.16 7.75 40.92
CA LEU A 659 21.04 7.17 40.14
C LEU A 659 21.48 5.97 39.27
N ILE A 660 22.66 6.03 38.66
CA ILE A 660 23.26 4.91 37.93
C ILE A 660 23.47 3.72 38.86
N MET A 661 24.01 3.97 40.07
CA MET A 661 24.20 2.92 41.10
C MET A 661 22.86 2.27 41.51
N GLU A 662 21.78 3.07 41.64
CA GLU A 662 20.46 2.54 41.93
C GLU A 662 19.96 1.63 40.79
N ALA A 663 20.23 1.97 39.52
CA ALA A 663 19.90 1.15 38.35
C ALA A 663 20.75 -0.14 38.33
N GLU A 664 22.05 -0.08 38.67
CA GLU A 664 22.91 -1.27 38.80
C GLU A 664 22.42 -2.20 39.90
N ASP A 665 22.03 -1.67 41.06
CA ASP A 665 21.47 -2.45 42.16
C ASP A 665 20.15 -3.15 41.69
N MET A 666 19.28 -2.43 40.97
CA MET A 666 18.06 -3.00 40.41
C MET A 666 18.36 -4.14 39.40
N TYR A 667 19.35 -3.95 38.55
CA TYR A 667 19.80 -4.99 37.59
C TYR A 667 20.35 -6.21 38.31
N ALA A 668 21.19 -6.00 39.32
CA ALA A 668 21.82 -7.08 40.07
C ALA A 668 20.84 -7.85 40.99
N ASP A 669 19.91 -7.15 41.61
CA ASP A 669 18.91 -7.75 42.50
C ASP A 669 17.88 -8.60 41.73
N ALA A 670 17.68 -8.33 40.46
CA ALA A 670 16.79 -9.05 39.56
C ALA A 670 15.34 -9.23 40.09
N THR A 671 14.87 -8.30 40.90
CA THR A 671 13.51 -8.40 41.50
C THR A 671 12.49 -7.54 40.80
N ALA A 672 12.92 -6.57 39.99
CA ALA A 672 12.06 -5.64 39.28
C ALA A 672 11.36 -6.30 38.11
N ASN A 673 10.09 -5.92 37.90
CA ASN A 673 9.34 -6.30 36.72
C ASN A 673 9.58 -5.31 35.58
N GLU A 674 9.03 -5.60 34.42
CA GLU A 674 9.23 -4.80 33.19
C GLU A 674 8.79 -3.34 33.35
N GLU A 675 7.70 -3.06 34.09
CA GLU A 675 7.21 -1.71 34.34
C GLU A 675 8.17 -0.92 35.24
N GLN A 676 8.70 -1.56 36.28
CA GLN A 676 9.68 -0.94 37.17
C GLN A 676 11.01 -0.65 36.48
N ILE A 677 11.41 -1.54 35.56
CA ILE A 677 12.60 -1.34 34.72
C ILE A 677 12.38 -0.18 33.75
N ALA A 678 11.24 -0.13 33.08
CA ALA A 678 10.91 0.98 32.16
C ALA A 678 10.91 2.33 32.89
N GLU A 679 10.40 2.38 34.12
CA GLU A 679 10.45 3.59 34.96
C GLU A 679 11.89 3.96 35.36
N MET A 680 12.74 2.97 35.65
CA MET A 680 14.17 3.24 35.97
C MET A 680 14.92 3.79 34.75
N ILE A 681 14.68 3.22 33.56
CA ILE A 681 15.26 3.73 32.30
C ILE A 681 14.83 5.17 32.07
N LYS A 682 13.56 5.47 32.26
CA LYS A 682 13.05 6.85 32.18
C LYS A 682 13.70 7.77 33.19
N ARG A 683 13.92 7.31 34.43
CA ARG A 683 14.61 8.09 35.46
C ARG A 683 16.07 8.37 35.09
N LEU A 684 16.77 7.44 34.43
CA LEU A 684 18.12 7.67 33.90
C LEU A 684 18.11 8.74 32.80
N ASP A 685 17.12 8.72 31.90
CA ASP A 685 16.98 9.76 30.88
C ASP A 685 16.68 11.13 31.48
N ASP A 686 15.76 11.22 32.44
CA ASP A 686 15.41 12.44 33.14
C ASP A 686 16.62 12.95 33.96
N GLY A 687 17.36 12.07 34.64
CA GLY A 687 18.57 12.38 35.39
C GLY A 687 19.73 12.89 34.50
N PHE A 688 19.83 12.35 33.28
CA PHE A 688 20.78 12.86 32.30
C PHE A 688 20.43 14.28 31.84
N LEU A 689 19.16 14.56 31.65
CA LEU A 689 18.68 15.90 31.34
C LEU A 689 19.03 16.85 32.50
N GLU A 690 18.76 16.46 33.76
CA GLU A 690 19.13 17.24 34.95
C GLU A 690 20.64 17.46 35.05
N LEU A 691 21.46 16.45 34.72
CA LEU A 691 22.92 16.58 34.64
C LEU A 691 23.33 17.67 33.66
N LYS A 692 22.82 17.63 32.44
CA LYS A 692 23.07 18.65 31.41
C LYS A 692 22.63 20.05 31.89
N LEU A 693 21.43 20.15 32.46
CA LEU A 693 20.90 21.41 32.99
C LEU A 693 21.75 21.97 34.13
N SER A 694 22.42 21.13 34.95
CA SER A 694 23.29 21.56 36.01
C SER A 694 24.54 22.30 35.54
N GLY A 695 24.87 22.20 34.26
CA GLY A 695 25.96 22.92 33.63
C GLY A 695 25.53 24.18 32.88
N VAL A 696 24.24 24.50 32.85
CA VAL A 696 23.73 25.68 32.18
C VAL A 696 24.11 26.94 32.93
N ALA A 697 24.78 27.87 32.26
CA ALA A 697 25.18 29.17 32.80
C ALA A 697 25.10 30.26 31.73
N VAL A 698 24.90 31.48 32.15
CA VAL A 698 24.90 32.64 31.23
C VAL A 698 26.25 32.74 30.50
N GLY A 699 26.15 33.04 29.21
CA GLY A 699 27.33 33.25 28.36
C GLY A 699 27.92 31.97 27.76
N ILE A 700 27.22 30.85 27.85
CA ILE A 700 27.66 29.59 27.23
C ILE A 700 26.64 29.04 26.22
N TYR A 701 27.15 28.22 25.31
CA TYR A 701 26.28 27.39 24.45
C TYR A 701 25.74 26.21 25.24
N VAL A 702 24.46 25.99 25.11
CA VAL A 702 23.72 24.89 25.74
C VAL A 702 23.10 23.98 24.69
N THR A 703 23.73 23.91 23.52
CA THR A 703 23.31 23.07 22.37
C THR A 703 23.21 21.59 22.71
N ASN A 704 24.01 21.13 23.71
CA ASN A 704 23.93 19.76 24.23
C ASN A 704 22.58 19.39 24.86
N LEU A 705 21.70 20.35 25.10
CA LEU A 705 20.33 20.10 25.52
C LEU A 705 19.43 19.73 24.32
N MET A 706 19.83 20.08 23.10
CA MET A 706 19.16 19.69 21.88
C MET A 706 19.51 18.25 21.47
N LYS A 707 18.60 17.59 20.82
CA LYS A 707 18.85 16.27 20.21
C LYS A 707 19.16 16.45 18.73
N ASN A 708 20.20 15.79 18.25
CA ASN A 708 20.62 15.77 16.85
C ASN A 708 20.65 17.17 16.20
N PRO A 709 21.35 18.15 16.78
CA PRO A 709 21.32 19.53 16.29
C PRO A 709 22.08 19.74 14.98
N GLY A 710 23.04 18.86 14.64
CA GLY A 710 23.79 18.84 13.39
C GLY A 710 23.34 17.71 12.45
N PHE A 711 22.24 17.00 12.75
CA PHE A 711 21.67 15.93 11.92
C PHE A 711 22.60 14.75 11.64
N GLU A 712 23.54 14.44 12.51
CA GLU A 712 24.46 13.31 12.34
C GLU A 712 23.86 11.96 12.78
N ASP A 713 22.75 11.96 13.53
CA ASP A 713 22.03 10.75 13.92
C ASP A 713 21.02 10.34 12.84
N LEU A 714 21.34 9.28 12.09
CA LEU A 714 20.52 8.71 11.04
C LEU A 714 19.60 7.59 11.50
N SER A 715 19.52 7.30 12.79
CA SER A 715 18.79 6.14 13.34
C SER A 715 17.30 6.12 12.92
N ALA A 716 16.66 7.29 12.88
CA ALA A 716 15.25 7.42 12.48
C ALA A 716 14.97 7.03 11.01
N GLN A 717 15.99 7.05 10.18
CA GLN A 717 15.91 6.68 8.76
C GLN A 717 16.67 5.39 8.43
N GLY A 718 16.90 4.55 9.44
CA GLY A 718 17.53 3.23 9.28
C GLY A 718 19.05 3.25 9.16
N GLY A 719 19.72 4.32 9.62
CA GLY A 719 21.17 4.43 9.65
C GLY A 719 21.82 4.71 8.29
N VAL A 720 21.05 5.16 7.31
CA VAL A 720 21.51 5.46 5.95
C VAL A 720 20.97 6.80 5.47
N ASP A 721 21.65 7.39 4.51
CA ASP A 721 21.23 8.63 3.84
C ASP A 721 19.85 8.45 3.19
N SER A 722 19.01 9.49 3.27
CA SER A 722 17.69 9.49 2.64
C SER A 722 17.81 9.49 1.12
N ASN A 723 17.15 8.51 0.50
CA ASN A 723 17.02 8.39 -0.96
C ASN A 723 15.60 8.71 -1.45
N GLY A 724 14.81 9.36 -0.62
CA GLY A 724 13.42 9.75 -0.87
C GLY A 724 12.87 10.47 0.34
N SER A 725 11.58 10.35 0.60
CA SER A 725 11.00 10.86 1.83
C SER A 725 11.30 9.90 2.97
N ALA A 726 11.95 10.39 4.03
CA ALA A 726 12.32 9.60 5.22
C ALA A 726 11.50 10.04 6.45
N ASN A 727 11.55 9.24 7.49
CA ASN A 727 10.96 9.59 8.79
C ASN A 727 11.56 10.88 9.35
N PRO A 728 10.83 11.60 10.22
CA PRO A 728 11.37 12.76 10.94
C PRO A 728 12.71 12.45 11.62
N PRO A 729 13.67 13.39 11.66
CA PRO A 729 14.97 13.18 12.30
C PRO A 729 14.84 12.77 13.75
N ALA A 730 15.75 11.95 14.24
CA ALA A 730 15.78 11.55 15.65
C ALA A 730 15.77 12.79 16.57
N GLY A 731 14.84 12.82 17.51
CA GLY A 731 14.71 13.92 18.48
C GLY A 731 13.99 15.16 17.96
N TRP A 732 13.53 15.20 16.71
CA TRP A 732 12.80 16.31 16.13
C TRP A 732 11.35 15.95 15.80
N ASP A 733 10.46 16.90 16.02
CA ASP A 733 9.07 16.85 15.57
C ASP A 733 8.96 17.55 14.19
N LEU A 734 8.40 16.85 13.22
CA LEU A 734 8.14 17.39 11.89
C LEU A 734 6.63 17.57 11.71
N TYR A 735 6.23 18.77 11.31
CA TYR A 735 4.84 19.07 10.93
C TYR A 735 4.79 19.51 9.46
N ILE A 736 3.80 19.00 8.75
CA ILE A 736 3.47 19.40 7.38
C ILE A 736 2.03 19.91 7.38
N ASN A 737 1.83 21.18 7.03
CA ASN A 737 0.52 21.86 7.10
C ASN A 737 -0.16 21.65 8.47
N ASP A 738 0.60 21.87 9.55
CA ASP A 738 0.20 21.74 10.96
C ASP A 738 -0.12 20.29 11.41
N GLU A 739 0.10 19.30 10.55
CA GLU A 739 -0.09 17.88 10.88
C GLU A 739 1.24 17.23 11.25
N LYS A 740 1.34 16.67 12.46
CA LYS A 740 2.53 15.99 12.95
C LYS A 740 2.78 14.70 12.17
N GLN A 741 3.98 14.55 11.63
CA GLN A 741 4.40 13.38 10.91
C GLN A 741 5.04 12.35 11.86
N THR A 742 4.60 11.10 11.78
CA THR A 742 5.14 9.96 12.53
C THR A 742 5.87 8.97 11.64
N SER A 743 5.84 9.20 10.34
CA SER A 743 6.48 8.42 9.28
C SER A 743 6.92 9.36 8.17
N ALA A 744 7.49 8.81 7.10
CA ALA A 744 7.89 9.59 5.93
C ALA A 744 6.73 10.44 5.38
N PRO A 745 6.89 11.77 5.29
CA PRO A 745 5.83 12.66 4.82
C PRO A 745 5.58 12.50 3.31
N PRO A 746 4.37 12.81 2.83
CA PRO A 746 4.01 12.74 1.41
C PRO A 746 4.56 13.93 0.61
N VAL A 747 5.87 14.08 0.57
CA VAL A 747 6.61 15.11 -0.17
C VAL A 747 7.56 14.47 -1.17
N GLY A 748 8.07 15.23 -2.12
CA GLY A 748 8.96 14.71 -3.14
C GLY A 748 10.25 14.11 -2.57
N TRP A 749 10.87 14.80 -1.61
CA TRP A 749 12.03 14.31 -0.85
C TRP A 749 12.08 14.98 0.52
N CYS A 750 12.45 14.23 1.54
CA CYS A 750 12.64 14.73 2.90
C CYS A 750 13.57 13.80 3.66
N GLY A 751 14.55 14.36 4.36
CA GLY A 751 15.42 13.54 5.21
C GLY A 751 16.80 14.12 5.42
N ILE A 752 17.65 13.32 6.04
CA ILE A 752 19.07 13.62 6.27
C ILE A 752 19.88 12.97 5.16
N ASN A 753 20.76 13.70 4.54
CA ASN A 753 21.75 13.14 3.64
C ASN A 753 23.12 13.82 3.77
N GLY A 754 24.13 13.08 3.40
CA GLY A 754 25.52 13.47 3.51
C GLY A 754 26.36 12.90 2.37
N GLY A 755 27.67 12.81 2.61
CA GLY A 755 28.65 12.30 1.65
C GLY A 755 29.47 13.41 1.02
N ASP A 756 30.56 13.04 0.31
CA ASP A 756 31.50 13.98 -0.34
C ASP A 756 30.84 14.81 -1.45
N ASP A 757 29.56 14.55 -1.73
CA ASP A 757 28.82 15.09 -2.85
C ASP A 757 27.39 15.43 -2.44
N ILE A 758 27.19 16.50 -1.63
CA ILE A 758 25.88 17.12 -1.68
C ILE A 758 25.78 17.83 -3.05
N SER A 759 25.82 17.05 -4.10
CA SER A 759 25.38 17.53 -5.39
C SER A 759 23.87 17.69 -5.31
N PHE A 760 23.41 18.93 -5.27
CA PHE A 760 22.01 19.20 -5.50
C PHE A 760 21.72 18.78 -6.93
N ALA A 761 20.94 17.72 -7.10
CA ALA A 761 20.59 17.21 -8.40
C ALA A 761 20.08 18.36 -9.27
N GLY A 762 20.82 18.70 -10.31
CA GLY A 762 20.46 19.70 -11.31
C GLY A 762 21.13 21.07 -11.21
N LEU A 763 22.01 21.31 -10.25
CA LEU A 763 22.81 22.54 -10.24
C LEU A 763 24.24 22.27 -10.66
N TYR A 764 24.65 22.99 -11.67
CA TYR A 764 26.00 22.95 -12.25
C TYR A 764 26.57 24.37 -12.33
N ASP A 765 27.87 24.51 -12.12
CA ASP A 765 28.57 25.76 -12.42
C ASP A 765 28.64 26.02 -13.93
N ASP A 766 29.16 27.18 -14.33
CA ASP A 766 29.28 27.56 -15.72
C ASP A 766 30.22 26.62 -16.53
N GLU A 767 31.03 25.81 -15.87
CA GLU A 767 31.88 24.78 -16.43
C GLU A 767 31.21 23.41 -16.48
N GLY A 768 30.00 23.27 -15.94
CA GLY A 768 29.22 22.02 -15.93
C GLY A 768 29.60 21.05 -14.81
N ASN A 769 30.32 21.49 -13.77
CA ASN A 769 30.57 20.68 -12.60
C ASN A 769 29.38 20.82 -11.59
N PRO A 770 29.00 19.76 -10.88
CA PRO A 770 28.00 19.87 -9.87
C PRO A 770 28.43 20.85 -8.75
N ILE A 771 27.51 21.74 -8.34
CA ILE A 771 27.76 22.66 -7.25
C ILE A 771 27.70 21.86 -5.95
N THR A 772 28.79 21.86 -5.19
CA THR A 772 28.87 21.19 -3.88
C THR A 772 28.69 22.21 -2.75
N VAL A 773 28.03 21.78 -1.67
CA VAL A 773 27.87 22.57 -0.43
C VAL A 773 28.81 22.04 0.61
N GLN A 774 29.47 22.95 1.31
CA GLN A 774 30.26 22.60 2.48
C GLN A 774 29.36 22.49 3.72
N TYR A 775 29.50 21.41 4.45
CA TYR A 775 28.88 21.25 5.76
C TYR A 775 29.44 22.33 6.72
N VAL A 776 28.63 22.72 7.68
CA VAL A 776 29.03 23.61 8.74
C VAL A 776 29.39 22.80 9.98
N GLU A 777 28.70 21.72 10.23
CA GLU A 777 28.95 20.79 11.30
C GLU A 777 28.83 19.36 10.77
N GLY A 778 29.75 18.47 11.13
CA GLY A 778 29.72 17.06 10.74
C GLY A 778 29.82 16.80 9.24
N THR A 779 29.01 15.86 8.78
CA THR A 779 28.97 15.36 7.39
C THR A 779 27.56 15.26 6.79
N HIS A 780 26.54 15.66 7.54
CA HIS A 780 25.15 15.53 7.12
C HIS A 780 24.38 16.85 7.27
N VAL A 781 23.30 16.97 6.53
CA VAL A 781 22.31 18.04 6.64
C VAL A 781 20.91 17.46 6.53
N TRP A 782 19.93 18.08 7.18
CA TRP A 782 18.54 17.77 6.93
C TRP A 782 17.96 18.70 5.89
N GLY A 783 17.03 18.18 5.07
CA GLY A 783 16.35 19.00 4.08
C GLY A 783 15.01 18.43 3.64
N ILE A 784 14.32 19.25 2.86
CA ILE A 784 13.05 18.89 2.22
C ILE A 784 12.96 19.52 0.82
N TRP A 785 12.42 18.76 -0.13
CA TRP A 785 12.09 19.22 -1.46
C TRP A 785 10.66 18.82 -1.83
N ASN A 786 9.93 19.71 -2.43
CA ASN A 786 8.62 19.42 -3.00
C ASN A 786 8.32 20.32 -4.21
N GLY A 787 7.43 19.90 -5.08
CA GLY A 787 6.94 20.70 -6.20
C GLY A 787 6.38 22.06 -5.76
N ASN A 788 5.64 22.08 -4.65
CA ASN A 788 5.32 23.26 -3.85
C ASN A 788 5.72 22.93 -2.43
N ILE A 789 6.53 23.77 -1.79
CA ILE A 789 6.86 23.56 -0.38
C ILE A 789 5.62 23.85 0.46
N PRO A 790 5.12 22.87 1.22
CA PRO A 790 4.03 23.07 2.16
C PRO A 790 4.49 23.95 3.34
N ASN A 791 3.58 24.29 4.26
CA ASN A 791 3.99 24.76 5.57
C ASN A 791 4.74 23.63 6.29
N VAL A 792 5.99 23.84 6.60
CA VAL A 792 6.86 22.88 7.28
C VAL A 792 7.29 23.47 8.62
N GLU A 793 7.18 22.71 9.67
CA GLU A 793 7.80 23.01 10.94
C GLU A 793 8.66 21.82 11.38
N LEU A 794 9.93 22.08 11.61
CA LEU A 794 10.86 21.15 12.25
C LEU A 794 11.25 21.72 13.61
N SER A 795 10.83 21.10 14.69
CA SER A 795 10.95 21.66 16.04
C SER A 795 11.32 20.64 17.09
N GLN A 796 11.87 21.16 18.19
CA GLN A 796 12.06 20.43 19.44
C GLN A 796 11.47 21.24 20.60
N THR A 797 10.99 20.56 21.63
CA THR A 797 10.61 21.18 22.89
C THR A 797 11.62 20.82 23.97
N LEU A 798 12.30 21.84 24.52
CA LEU A 798 13.21 21.71 25.64
C LEU A 798 12.50 22.11 26.93
N THR A 799 12.75 21.39 28.00
CA THR A 799 12.15 21.64 29.31
C THR A 799 13.22 21.77 30.40
N GLY A 800 12.89 22.42 31.50
CA GLY A 800 13.81 22.64 32.63
C GLY A 800 14.85 23.73 32.38
N LEU A 801 14.73 24.51 31.30
CA LEU A 801 15.66 25.60 31.02
C LEU A 801 15.58 26.69 32.12
N PRO A 802 16.70 27.26 32.55
CA PRO A 802 16.66 28.51 33.33
C PRO A 802 15.91 29.61 32.59
N ASN A 803 15.08 30.37 33.31
CA ASN A 803 14.44 31.53 32.71
C ASN A 803 15.48 32.58 32.31
N GLY A 804 15.26 33.23 31.16
CA GLY A 804 16.19 34.25 30.64
C GLY A 804 16.12 34.40 29.14
N THR A 805 17.11 35.04 28.59
CA THR A 805 17.26 35.30 27.16
C THR A 805 18.15 34.26 26.52
N TYR A 806 17.68 33.72 25.42
CA TYR A 806 18.39 32.74 24.60
C TYR A 806 18.52 33.21 23.15
N VAL A 807 19.55 32.72 22.48
CA VAL A 807 19.72 32.87 21.03
C VAL A 807 19.79 31.50 20.42
N LEU A 808 18.85 31.21 19.53
CA LEU A 808 18.89 30.04 18.67
C LEU A 808 19.49 30.45 17.33
N SER A 809 20.47 29.71 16.86
CA SER A 809 21.03 29.87 15.52
C SER A 809 21.05 28.54 14.76
N ALA A 810 21.00 28.61 13.44
CA ALA A 810 21.18 27.49 12.54
C ALA A 810 21.73 27.98 11.20
N ASN A 811 22.28 27.07 10.42
CA ASN A 811 22.69 27.34 9.07
C ASN A 811 21.61 26.87 8.11
N VAL A 812 21.11 27.76 7.28
CA VAL A 812 20.00 27.55 6.35
C VAL A 812 20.45 27.77 4.92
N MET A 813 20.02 26.92 4.03
CA MET A 813 20.21 27.07 2.61
C MET A 813 18.90 26.90 1.86
N VAL A 814 18.67 27.76 0.90
CA VAL A 814 17.53 27.72 -0.02
C VAL A 814 18.06 27.60 -1.43
N GLN A 815 17.49 26.74 -2.21
CA GLN A 815 17.89 26.61 -3.61
C GLN A 815 16.99 27.43 -4.54
N TYR A 816 17.63 28.05 -5.50
CA TYR A 816 16.98 28.51 -6.71
C TYR A 816 16.58 27.30 -7.58
N GLN A 817 15.31 27.21 -7.94
CA GLN A 817 14.88 26.27 -8.97
C GLN A 817 14.28 26.99 -10.19
N TRP A 818 14.57 26.50 -11.31
CA TRP A 818 14.35 26.78 -12.71
C TRP A 818 13.19 27.71 -13.14
N ALA A 819 12.17 27.91 -12.37
CA ALA A 819 11.02 28.72 -12.76
C ALA A 819 10.98 30.11 -12.13
N GLY A 820 12.06 30.60 -11.57
CA GLY A 820 12.23 32.01 -11.21
C GLY A 820 11.45 32.51 -9.99
N ASN A 821 10.74 31.68 -9.25
CA ASN A 821 9.96 32.12 -8.10
C ASN A 821 10.14 31.18 -6.91
N CYS A 822 11.26 31.27 -6.23
CA CYS A 822 11.41 30.73 -4.89
C CYS A 822 10.77 31.68 -3.88
N LEU A 823 9.49 31.54 -3.65
CA LEU A 823 8.78 32.30 -2.63
C LEU A 823 8.66 31.50 -1.33
N THR A 824 9.75 30.88 -0.90
CA THR A 824 9.75 30.17 0.36
C THR A 824 10.05 31.14 1.48
N THR A 825 9.09 31.39 2.35
CA THR A 825 9.30 32.11 3.60
C THR A 825 9.91 31.17 4.61
N GLN A 826 11.16 31.42 4.98
CA GLN A 826 11.91 30.62 5.95
C GLN A 826 12.23 31.44 7.17
N ARG A 827 12.00 30.86 8.35
CA ARG A 827 12.18 31.54 9.63
C ARG A 827 12.74 30.57 10.65
N LEU A 828 13.72 31.01 11.41
CA LEU A 828 14.03 30.45 12.70
C LEU A 828 13.00 30.93 13.72
N PHE A 829 12.51 30.04 14.56
CA PHE A 829 11.54 30.34 15.58
C PHE A 829 11.95 29.72 16.93
N ALA A 830 11.47 30.26 18.02
CA ALA A 830 11.68 29.74 19.34
C ALA A 830 10.48 30.03 20.23
N ASN A 831 10.27 29.21 21.20
CA ASN A 831 9.31 29.22 22.29
C ASN A 831 7.98 29.94 22.01
N ASP A 832 6.92 29.21 21.67
CA ASP A 832 5.58 29.74 21.41
C ASP A 832 5.04 30.62 22.55
N CYS A 833 5.50 30.41 23.78
CA CYS A 833 5.10 31.19 24.95
C CYS A 833 5.61 32.64 24.93
N VAL A 834 6.60 32.95 24.11
CA VAL A 834 7.20 34.28 23.99
C VAL A 834 6.70 35.06 22.78
N GLN A 835 5.82 34.45 22.00
CA GLN A 835 5.26 35.10 20.83
C GLN A 835 4.23 36.13 21.24
N MET A 836 4.62 37.41 21.20
CA MET A 836 3.81 38.51 21.69
C MET A 836 2.70 38.98 20.76
N PHE A 837 2.61 38.36 19.59
CA PHE A 837 1.75 38.85 18.49
C PHE A 837 0.94 37.71 17.93
N GLY A 838 -0.29 37.64 18.17
CA GLY A 838 -1.19 36.53 17.96
C GLY A 838 -1.36 35.94 16.57
N THR A 839 -0.41 36.08 15.65
CA THR A 839 -0.44 35.43 14.35
C THR A 839 0.74 34.51 14.16
N GLU A 840 0.55 33.41 13.44
CA GLU A 840 1.57 32.41 13.13
C GLU A 840 2.82 33.02 12.47
N GLU A 841 2.63 33.97 11.56
CA GLU A 841 3.74 34.64 10.87
C GLU A 841 4.58 35.54 11.79
N GLU A 842 3.95 36.13 12.79
CA GLU A 842 4.63 37.00 13.74
C GLU A 842 5.42 36.20 14.76
N HIS A 843 5.05 34.96 14.98
CA HIS A 843 5.66 34.07 15.93
C HIS A 843 7.08 33.71 15.58
N ALA A 844 7.39 33.63 14.31
CA ALA A 844 8.64 33.04 13.86
C ALA A 844 9.83 34.01 13.96
N VAL A 845 9.61 35.31 14.01
CA VAL A 845 10.69 36.32 13.91
C VAL A 845 10.43 37.48 14.87
N ASN A 846 10.21 37.16 16.11
CA ASN A 846 9.75 38.17 17.06
C ASN A 846 10.85 39.11 17.54
N LEU A 847 12.03 38.59 17.67
CA LEU A 847 13.11 39.20 18.37
C LEU A 847 14.41 39.12 17.57
N PRO A 848 14.52 39.90 16.48
CA PRO A 848 15.69 39.83 15.63
C PRO A 848 16.94 40.28 16.37
N THR A 849 18.00 39.52 16.15
CA THR A 849 19.35 39.92 16.51
C THR A 849 19.91 40.90 15.47
N ASP A 850 21.07 41.45 15.73
CA ASP A 850 21.78 42.32 14.77
C ASP A 850 22.03 41.59 13.43
N ALA A 851 22.31 40.28 13.49
CA ALA A 851 22.47 39.44 12.29
C ALA A 851 21.15 39.26 11.53
N GLN A 852 20.03 39.07 12.26
CA GLN A 852 18.70 39.01 11.63
C GLN A 852 18.29 40.33 11.01
N GLU A 853 18.58 41.45 11.65
CA GLU A 853 18.27 42.76 11.06
C GLU A 853 19.07 43.00 9.76
N ALA A 854 20.33 42.58 9.70
CA ALA A 854 21.13 42.65 8.49
C ALA A 854 20.56 41.77 7.40
N ASN A 855 20.25 40.52 7.71
CA ASN A 855 19.62 39.58 6.76
C ASN A 855 18.25 40.04 6.29
N LYS A 856 17.45 40.61 7.22
CA LYS A 856 16.16 41.16 6.89
C LYS A 856 16.24 42.35 5.93
N THR A 857 17.24 43.19 6.11
CA THR A 857 17.49 44.32 5.24
C THR A 857 17.85 43.85 3.82
N GLU A 858 18.56 42.76 3.70
CA GLU A 858 18.89 42.11 2.43
C GLU A 858 17.77 41.19 1.89
N GLY A 859 16.69 41.03 2.64
CA GLY A 859 15.54 40.19 2.22
C GLY A 859 15.72 38.70 2.45
N HIS A 860 16.78 38.26 3.14
CA HIS A 860 17.10 36.82 3.23
C HIS A 860 16.60 36.16 4.50
N LEU A 861 16.27 36.89 5.53
CA LEU A 861 15.87 36.31 6.83
C LEU A 861 14.59 35.46 6.72
N THR A 862 13.62 35.95 5.98
CA THR A 862 12.31 35.29 5.82
C THR A 862 12.06 34.76 4.42
N TYR A 863 12.87 35.15 3.45
CA TYR A 863 12.70 34.87 2.01
C TYR A 863 11.31 35.22 1.43
N ALA A 864 10.44 35.82 2.21
CA ALA A 864 9.10 36.20 1.77
C ALA A 864 9.18 37.32 0.74
N GLY A 865 8.56 37.11 -0.42
CA GLY A 865 8.61 38.07 -1.54
C GLY A 865 10.00 38.24 -2.16
N TYR A 866 10.93 37.34 -1.84
CA TYR A 866 12.26 37.32 -2.39
C TYR A 866 12.31 36.40 -3.62
N THR A 867 12.78 36.89 -4.73
CA THR A 867 12.99 36.09 -5.94
C THR A 867 14.41 35.53 -5.91
N CYS A 868 14.55 34.25 -5.65
CA CYS A 868 15.86 33.58 -5.73
C CYS A 868 16.31 33.59 -7.20
N THR A 869 17.51 34.03 -7.48
CA THR A 869 18.15 33.94 -8.79
C THR A 869 19.41 33.08 -8.67
N GLN A 870 19.85 32.53 -9.79
CA GLN A 870 21.10 31.73 -9.80
C GLN A 870 22.31 32.53 -9.29
N ASP A 871 22.29 33.83 -9.45
CA ASP A 871 23.36 34.75 -9.05
C ASP A 871 23.19 35.23 -7.59
N ASP A 872 22.20 34.76 -6.87
CA ASP A 872 21.98 35.14 -5.47
C ASP A 872 23.07 34.52 -4.58
N PRO A 873 23.85 35.34 -3.86
CA PRO A 873 24.91 34.81 -2.99
C PRO A 873 24.42 33.94 -1.83
N TYR A 874 23.13 33.93 -1.57
CA TYR A 874 22.50 33.07 -0.56
C TYR A 874 21.93 31.78 -1.12
N THR A 875 21.81 31.66 -2.43
CA THR A 875 21.47 30.41 -3.09
C THR A 875 22.68 29.47 -2.99
N ASN A 876 22.41 28.19 -2.68
CA ASN A 876 23.43 27.13 -2.62
C ASN A 876 24.54 27.36 -1.58
N THR A 877 24.28 28.17 -0.55
CA THR A 877 25.22 28.38 0.54
C THR A 877 24.48 28.29 1.87
N LEU A 878 24.99 27.49 2.78
CA LEU A 878 24.52 27.47 4.17
C LEU A 878 24.87 28.79 4.86
N ARG A 879 23.85 29.57 5.22
CA ARG A 879 23.99 30.88 5.84
C ARG A 879 23.44 30.85 7.26
N PRO A 880 24.15 31.51 8.22
CA PRO A 880 23.66 31.57 9.58
C PRO A 880 22.38 32.41 9.63
N MET A 881 21.39 31.89 10.34
CA MET A 881 20.23 32.59 10.82
C MET A 881 20.14 32.44 12.32
N GLU A 882 19.63 33.48 12.99
CA GLU A 882 19.47 33.43 14.42
C GLU A 882 18.22 34.17 14.89
N VAL A 883 17.70 33.75 16.04
CA VAL A 883 16.55 34.38 16.70
C VAL A 883 16.82 34.44 18.20
N ARG A 884 16.56 35.64 18.79
CA ARG A 884 16.60 35.83 20.24
C ARG A 884 15.18 35.62 20.77
N PHE A 885 15.06 34.89 21.85
CA PHE A 885 13.80 34.59 22.50
C PHE A 885 13.96 34.53 24.02
N TYR A 886 12.82 34.52 24.73
CA TYR A 886 12.79 34.51 26.18
C TYR A 886 12.12 33.25 26.72
N VAL A 887 12.76 32.63 27.71
CA VAL A 887 12.19 31.54 28.47
C VAL A 887 11.66 32.08 29.79
N THR A 888 10.37 31.88 30.07
CA THR A 888 9.71 32.42 31.29
C THR A 888 9.12 31.32 32.18
N ASP A 889 8.95 30.12 31.68
CA ASP A 889 8.35 28.98 32.37
C ASP A 889 9.21 27.71 32.31
N GLY A 890 10.48 27.86 31.94
CA GLY A 890 11.41 26.75 31.84
C GLY A 890 11.24 25.90 30.55
N THR A 891 10.38 26.33 29.62
CA THR A 891 10.10 25.57 28.40
C THR A 891 10.37 26.42 27.17
N ALA A 892 10.97 25.82 26.16
CA ALA A 892 11.15 26.42 24.85
C ALA A 892 10.81 25.39 23.75
N LYS A 893 9.87 25.73 22.89
CA LYS A 893 9.73 25.08 21.57
C LYS A 893 10.54 25.88 20.57
N LEU A 894 11.49 25.22 19.92
CA LEU A 894 12.46 25.89 19.04
C LEU A 894 12.69 25.08 17.77
N GLY A 895 13.08 25.72 16.71
CA GLY A 895 13.33 25.04 15.44
C GLY A 895 13.30 25.96 14.23
N PHE A 896 12.89 25.39 13.10
CA PHE A 896 12.78 26.07 11.82
C PHE A 896 11.39 25.88 11.22
N ARG A 897 10.86 26.93 10.58
CA ARG A 897 9.54 26.93 9.99
C ARG A 897 9.55 27.58 8.62
N THR A 898 8.79 27.02 7.66
CA THR A 898 8.44 27.71 6.40
C THR A 898 7.01 28.22 6.47
N SER A 899 6.69 29.20 5.63
CA SER A 899 5.33 29.70 5.47
C SER A 899 5.05 29.92 3.98
N ASN A 900 3.89 29.47 3.52
CA ASN A 900 3.38 29.76 2.19
C ASN A 900 2.51 31.03 2.15
N ILE A 901 2.61 31.86 3.17
CA ILE A 901 1.87 33.12 3.26
C ILE A 901 2.83 34.29 3.00
N ASN A 902 2.47 35.11 2.04
CA ASN A 902 3.19 36.33 1.71
C ASN A 902 3.14 37.36 2.85
N PRO A 903 4.05 38.32 2.92
CA PRO A 903 4.06 39.35 3.96
C PRO A 903 2.80 40.22 4.00
N ASP A 904 2.00 40.25 2.93
CA ASP A 904 0.73 40.94 2.85
C ASP A 904 -0.46 40.08 3.34
N GLY A 905 -0.22 38.87 3.82
CA GLY A 905 -1.22 37.90 4.31
C GLY A 905 -1.93 37.12 3.21
N THR A 906 -1.50 37.22 1.97
CA THR A 906 -2.06 36.42 0.87
C THR A 906 -1.34 35.06 0.77
N ALA A 907 -2.10 34.01 0.41
CA ALA A 907 -1.46 32.71 0.13
C ALA A 907 -0.52 32.83 -1.06
N ASP A 908 0.68 32.30 -0.93
CA ASP A 908 1.59 32.13 -2.04
C ASP A 908 1.07 31.00 -2.94
N THR A 909 0.55 31.38 -4.08
CA THR A 909 0.06 30.45 -5.10
C THR A 909 1.09 30.19 -6.20
N SER A 910 2.32 30.66 -6.04
CA SER A 910 3.37 30.39 -7.01
C SER A 910 3.66 28.89 -7.06
N THR A 911 3.63 28.34 -8.25
CA THR A 911 3.85 26.92 -8.51
C THR A 911 5.35 26.55 -8.57
N GLY A 912 6.19 27.29 -7.87
CA GLY A 912 7.63 27.07 -7.89
C GLY A 912 8.00 25.84 -7.08
N HIS A 913 8.75 24.91 -7.70
CA HIS A 913 9.49 23.92 -6.96
C HIS A 913 10.38 24.60 -5.93
N GLY A 914 10.49 24.04 -4.75
CA GLY A 914 11.33 24.61 -3.73
C GLY A 914 11.97 23.56 -2.85
N TRP A 915 13.11 23.87 -2.29
CA TRP A 915 13.72 23.09 -1.25
C TRP A 915 14.57 23.97 -0.35
N PHE A 916 14.81 23.49 0.85
CA PHE A 916 15.77 24.08 1.77
C PHE A 916 16.51 22.97 2.50
N LYS A 917 17.66 23.36 3.08
CA LYS A 917 18.45 22.50 3.95
C LYS A 917 18.83 23.23 5.21
N LEU A 918 18.98 22.47 6.28
CA LEU A 918 19.30 22.93 7.62
C LEU A 918 20.50 22.17 8.15
N ASP A 919 21.33 22.86 8.89
CA ASP A 919 22.49 22.30 9.57
C ASP A 919 22.82 23.11 10.81
N ASN A 920 23.60 22.54 11.74
CA ASN A 920 24.29 23.20 12.86
C ASN A 920 23.37 24.11 13.67
N PHE A 921 22.29 23.56 14.26
CA PHE A 921 21.55 24.28 15.28
C PHE A 921 22.41 24.50 16.50
N GLN A 922 22.40 25.72 17.03
CA GLN A 922 23.11 26.09 18.26
C GLN A 922 22.17 26.88 19.16
N LEU A 923 22.24 26.60 20.46
CA LEU A 923 21.47 27.30 21.47
C LEU A 923 22.45 27.98 22.46
N PHE A 924 22.35 29.30 22.59
CA PHE A 924 23.19 30.12 23.48
C PHE A 924 22.35 30.74 24.58
N TYR A 925 22.75 30.57 25.84
CA TYR A 925 22.10 31.23 26.98
C TYR A 925 22.76 32.59 27.18
N GLU A 926 22.09 33.66 26.74
CA GLU A 926 22.67 35.01 26.67
C GLU A 926 22.63 35.75 28.01
N SER A 927 21.50 35.71 28.73
CA SER A 927 21.25 36.50 29.91
C SER A 927 20.13 35.96 30.79
N GLU A 928 20.22 36.15 32.11
CA GLU A 928 19.09 35.95 33.04
C GLU A 928 18.01 37.03 32.89
N GLU A 929 18.31 38.12 32.20
CA GLU A 929 17.37 39.24 32.03
C GLU A 929 16.28 38.90 31.02
N ILE A 930 15.07 39.21 31.41
CA ILE A 930 13.89 39.21 30.58
C ILE A 930 13.39 40.64 30.51
N PRO A 931 13.21 41.25 29.30
CA PRO A 931 12.74 42.63 29.19
C PRO A 931 11.46 42.89 29.94
N GLU A 932 11.39 44.05 30.65
CA GLU A 932 10.20 44.44 31.38
C GLU A 932 8.97 44.49 30.48
N GLY A 933 7.92 43.73 30.82
CA GLY A 933 6.66 43.67 30.09
C GLY A 933 6.37 42.27 29.50
N ILE A 934 7.33 41.34 29.58
CA ILE A 934 7.14 39.94 29.16
C ILE A 934 6.79 39.06 30.39
N GLU A 935 7.00 39.52 31.60
CA GLU A 935 6.59 38.79 32.80
C GLU A 935 5.06 38.57 32.85
N GLY A 936 4.64 37.33 32.78
CA GLY A 936 3.29 36.94 33.24
C GLY A 936 2.20 36.86 32.20
N ILE A 937 2.47 36.39 30.96
CA ILE A 937 1.40 35.81 30.14
C ILE A 937 1.23 34.35 30.54
N SER A 938 0.76 34.12 31.76
CA SER A 938 0.07 32.82 31.98
C SER A 938 -1.19 32.80 31.14
N GLU A 939 -1.34 31.83 30.30
CA GLU A 939 -2.57 31.60 29.56
C GLU A 939 -3.75 31.53 30.54
N SER A 940 -4.51 32.62 30.64
CA SER A 940 -5.81 32.56 31.30
C SER A 940 -6.75 31.83 30.34
N LYS A 941 -7.12 30.61 30.67
CA LYS A 941 -8.06 29.77 29.92
C LYS A 941 -9.53 30.27 29.95
N GLY A 942 -9.74 31.50 30.30
CA GLY A 942 -11.08 32.11 30.41
C GLY A 942 -11.55 32.75 29.11
N SER A 943 -12.81 32.51 28.72
CA SER A 943 -13.42 33.28 27.63
C SER A 943 -13.63 34.75 28.02
N VAL A 944 -13.54 35.67 27.05
CA VAL A 944 -13.73 37.10 27.26
C VAL A 944 -15.17 37.39 27.72
N VAL A 945 -15.28 37.94 28.91
CA VAL A 945 -16.60 38.37 29.49
C VAL A 945 -16.92 39.82 29.17
N SER A 946 -15.93 40.69 29.21
CA SER A 946 -16.11 42.11 28.88
C SER A 946 -14.78 42.77 28.49
N GLN A 947 -14.87 43.81 27.66
CA GLN A 947 -13.74 44.67 27.34
C GLN A 947 -14.08 46.14 27.64
N ARG A 948 -13.11 46.86 28.19
CA ARG A 948 -13.13 48.28 28.36
C ARG A 948 -11.97 48.94 27.63
N PHE A 949 -12.25 50.02 26.96
CA PHE A 949 -11.25 50.73 26.15
C PHE A 949 -10.93 52.07 26.84
N PHE A 950 -9.64 52.43 26.85
CA PHE A 950 -9.16 53.66 27.40
C PHE A 950 -8.21 54.34 26.40
N SER A 951 -8.24 55.69 26.35
CA SER A 951 -7.23 56.45 25.65
C SER A 951 -5.88 56.45 26.38
N ALA A 952 -4.81 56.89 25.74
CA ALA A 952 -3.46 56.93 26.32
C ALA A 952 -3.38 57.80 27.62
N ASP A 953 -4.33 58.75 27.82
CA ASP A 953 -4.44 59.58 29.04
C ASP A 953 -5.36 58.95 30.10
N GLY A 954 -5.77 57.69 29.93
CA GLY A 954 -6.57 56.90 30.88
C GLY A 954 -8.06 57.19 30.87
N ARG A 955 -8.59 57.91 29.90
CA ARG A 955 -10.03 58.15 29.78
C ARG A 955 -10.76 56.97 29.10
N GLN A 956 -11.79 56.49 29.74
CA GLN A 956 -12.59 55.39 29.16
C GLN A 956 -13.33 55.84 27.90
N GLN A 957 -13.26 54.99 26.87
CA GLN A 957 -13.88 55.19 25.55
C GLN A 957 -14.89 54.09 25.23
N ARG A 958 -15.77 54.29 24.28
CA ARG A 958 -16.76 53.27 23.85
C ARG A 958 -16.19 52.27 22.85
N SER A 959 -15.12 52.63 22.14
CA SER A 959 -14.40 51.83 21.14
C SER A 959 -12.97 52.36 21.00
N LEU A 960 -12.14 51.62 20.30
CA LEU A 960 -10.79 52.04 19.94
C LEU A 960 -10.82 53.31 19.11
N SER A 961 -9.91 54.26 19.38
CA SER A 961 -9.74 55.51 18.65
C SER A 961 -8.32 55.56 18.04
N ARG A 962 -8.12 56.36 17.00
CA ARG A 962 -6.81 56.50 16.34
C ARG A 962 -5.74 56.93 17.37
N GLY A 963 -4.60 56.24 17.33
CA GLY A 963 -3.50 56.38 18.30
C GLY A 963 -3.45 55.26 19.31
N LEU A 964 -2.70 55.48 20.42
CA LEU A 964 -2.50 54.51 21.48
C LEU A 964 -3.77 54.37 22.32
N ASN A 965 -4.29 53.16 22.44
CA ASN A 965 -5.39 52.74 23.28
C ASN A 965 -4.90 51.73 24.33
N ILE A 966 -5.59 51.70 25.47
CA ILE A 966 -5.42 50.68 26.50
C ILE A 966 -6.70 49.86 26.54
N VAL A 967 -6.66 48.60 26.35
CA VAL A 967 -7.79 47.65 26.36
C VAL A 967 -7.71 46.84 27.64
N GLU A 968 -8.70 46.95 28.51
CA GLU A 968 -8.86 46.11 29.68
C GLU A 968 -9.84 44.99 29.33
N THR A 969 -9.40 43.73 29.29
CA THR A 969 -10.19 42.53 28.98
C THR A 969 -10.40 41.74 30.26
N ARG A 970 -11.65 41.45 30.61
CA ARG A 970 -12.02 40.60 31.74
C ARG A 970 -12.41 39.23 31.23
N LEU A 971 -11.81 38.22 31.78
CA LEU A 971 -12.06 36.82 31.43
C LEU A 971 -13.01 36.14 32.42
N SER A 972 -13.57 35.00 32.02
CA SER A 972 -14.56 34.26 32.81
C SER A 972 -13.97 33.62 34.10
N ASP A 973 -12.67 33.48 34.17
CA ASP A 973 -11.94 33.03 35.37
C ASP A 973 -11.65 34.14 36.39
N GLY A 974 -12.12 35.37 36.11
CA GLY A 974 -11.91 36.55 36.97
C GLY A 974 -10.66 37.34 36.65
N THR A 975 -9.80 36.86 35.77
CA THR A 975 -8.58 37.52 35.35
C THR A 975 -8.91 38.82 34.59
N VAL A 976 -8.16 39.89 34.86
CA VAL A 976 -8.22 41.15 34.12
C VAL A 976 -6.90 41.36 33.40
N LYS A 977 -6.98 41.40 32.05
CA LYS A 977 -5.81 41.58 31.18
C LYS A 977 -5.85 42.97 30.57
N THR A 978 -4.72 43.68 30.61
CA THR A 978 -4.63 44.99 30.01
C THR A 978 -3.65 44.97 28.83
N THR A 979 -4.13 45.39 27.67
CA THR A 979 -3.36 45.38 26.41
C THR A 979 -3.27 46.81 25.83
N LYS A 980 -2.10 47.19 25.30
CA LYS A 980 -1.92 48.41 24.55
C LYS A 980 -2.19 48.16 23.05
N VAL A 981 -3.06 48.90 22.46
CA VAL A 981 -3.45 48.77 21.04
C VAL A 981 -3.20 50.09 20.34
N ILE A 982 -2.46 50.12 19.27
CA ILE A 982 -2.25 51.29 18.43
C ILE A 982 -3.12 51.13 17.19
N VAL A 983 -4.06 52.03 17.06
CA VAL A 983 -4.94 52.16 15.84
C VAL A 983 -4.33 53.22 14.94
N LYS A 984 -3.94 52.80 13.73
CA LYS A 984 -3.34 53.63 12.68
C LYS A 984 -4.35 54.60 12.02
#